data_8fa79da7e3977a1380c1be25103af8ad
#
_entry.id   8fa79da7e3977a1380c1be25103af8ad
#
_cell.length_a   1.000
_cell.length_b   1.000
_cell.length_c   1.000
_cell.angle_alpha   90.00
_cell.angle_beta   90.00
_cell.angle_gamma   90.00
#
_symmetry.space_group_name_H-M   'P 1'
#
loop_
_entity.id
_entity.type
_entity.pdbx_description
1 polymer ?
#
loop_
_entity_poly.entity_id
_entity_poly.type
_entity_poly.pdbx_seq_one_letter_code
_entity_poly.pdbx_strand_id
1 'polypeptide(L)'
;MLLICLGSLGVLGNGRASHRPLLPRPQEVRYQEGALPLHGLCIRFAAPADAGDRFAAGLLACGLSARAGTEIAIRETNAAGPAIVLERSGEGAAVPEDHETAGPESREACSIRTTPQGGEVRARSSAGLFYAVQTLLQMVEGEGEQALLPAAEIRDWPALAYRGFMMDLSHGQLLRVSEIERQVDLLARFKANQYYFYSEAGIELEGYERVNPDARYTREQVRHIIEYARQRHVDVVPCLELYAHMHDLFRVEKFADLGLPRYGDELDPRNPRVLALLDDWVDQTANLFPSHWYHAGFDEPWALGKIGVDPGKDPYKTYIGMLAHVAQRAQSHGKRLLFWADVLTGAGTLSNHPELIRELPPGVIAVPWVYDAQTDYAPHLRPLAEASVSTVVAPAVWNWNEVFPDYHRSFININGLAATGREFRSLGILTTGWTDSAQTLYRQSLPGLALGAAAGWQSVAVDTNTFFADYAAQMYPAAVAADVAGALEELSTVEEMFEGILQDSTLLGFWRDPLDPPRLARLEKNRDPLRKARLAAESALEHLMRARRTAPEDPTLNSLIVAARLFDYLGMKSLYAVQWSDYFRELQKNPDAKLVTLYINHQMNAQDHGMLADLADAVSGLREHYRQAWLEESTPYRLGTALARWDAETQHWLSTWRNVNQLLRTRRKDEPFPSIDVLRPGP
;
A
#
# COMPACT_ATOMS: atom_id res chain seq x y z
N MET A 1 34.36 15.57 -55.26
CA MET A 1 35.02 14.28 -55.27
C MET A 1 35.91 14.19 -54.04
N LEU A 2 35.45 13.59 -52.95
CA LEU A 2 36.24 13.03 -51.88
C LEU A 2 35.27 12.13 -51.06
N LEU A 3 35.40 10.81 -51.28
CA LEU A 3 34.75 9.80 -50.41
C LEU A 3 35.48 9.77 -49.08
N ILE A 4 34.76 9.90 -47.97
CA ILE A 4 35.26 9.50 -46.65
C ILE A 4 34.47 8.26 -46.24
N CYS A 5 35.15 7.11 -46.26
CA CYS A 5 34.69 5.85 -45.62
C CYS A 5 34.77 6.01 -44.16
N LEU A 6 33.62 6.05 -43.41
CA LEU A 6 33.53 5.84 -42.02
C LEU A 6 33.33 4.35 -41.74
N GLY A 7 34.40 3.70 -41.31
CA GLY A 7 34.35 2.33 -40.81
C GLY A 7 33.54 2.28 -39.50
N SER A 8 32.50 1.47 -39.51
CA SER A 8 31.74 1.11 -38.31
C SER A 8 32.63 0.16 -37.45
N LEU A 9 33.25 0.69 -36.41
CA LEU A 9 33.74 -0.10 -35.30
C LEU A 9 32.56 -0.65 -34.53
N GLY A 10 32.21 -1.89 -34.82
CA GLY A 10 31.30 -2.68 -33.98
C GLY A 10 31.94 -2.85 -32.61
N VAL A 11 31.43 -2.16 -31.61
CA VAL A 11 31.68 -2.53 -30.21
C VAL A 11 30.97 -3.84 -29.96
N LEU A 12 31.72 -4.93 -29.98
CA LEU A 12 31.33 -6.23 -29.41
C LEU A 12 31.18 -5.97 -27.88
N GLY A 13 30.02 -5.53 -27.46
CA GLY A 13 29.62 -5.60 -26.06
C GLY A 13 29.56 -7.07 -25.68
N ASN A 14 30.44 -7.50 -24.78
CA ASN A 14 30.28 -8.73 -24.05
C ASN A 14 28.91 -8.69 -23.36
N GLY A 15 27.89 -9.34 -23.95
CA GLY A 15 26.62 -9.55 -23.32
C GLY A 15 26.81 -10.48 -22.13
N ARG A 16 27.08 -9.91 -20.94
CA ARG A 16 26.80 -10.61 -19.69
C ARG A 16 25.31 -10.89 -19.72
N ALA A 17 24.92 -12.17 -19.69
CA ALA A 17 23.54 -12.54 -19.44
C ALA A 17 23.06 -11.78 -18.20
N SER A 18 22.04 -10.95 -18.36
CA SER A 18 21.47 -10.22 -17.23
C SER A 18 20.72 -11.24 -16.38
N HIS A 19 21.21 -11.49 -15.15
CA HIS A 19 20.51 -12.34 -14.19
C HIS A 19 19.17 -11.71 -13.79
N ARG A 20 18.26 -12.55 -13.32
CA ARG A 20 16.97 -12.12 -12.78
C ARG A 20 17.19 -11.10 -11.66
N PRO A 21 16.49 -9.95 -11.64
CA PRO A 21 16.66 -8.93 -10.61
C PRO A 21 16.30 -9.48 -9.23
N LEU A 22 16.99 -9.02 -8.19
CA LEU A 22 16.71 -9.35 -6.79
C LEU A 22 16.08 -8.12 -6.10
N LEU A 23 14.98 -8.33 -5.42
CA LEU A 23 14.29 -7.30 -4.64
C LEU A 23 13.88 -7.87 -3.27
N PRO A 24 14.38 -7.38 -2.12
CA PRO A 24 15.44 -6.36 -2.00
C PRO A 24 16.76 -6.81 -2.63
N ARG A 25 17.51 -5.84 -3.14
CA ARG A 25 18.88 -6.12 -3.61
C ARG A 25 19.76 -6.48 -2.43
N PRO A 26 20.47 -7.62 -2.45
CA PRO A 26 21.41 -7.99 -1.39
C PRO A 26 22.51 -6.94 -1.21
N GLN A 27 23.05 -6.82 0.00
CA GLN A 27 24.13 -5.88 0.29
C GLN A 27 25.38 -6.14 -0.55
N GLU A 28 25.73 -7.42 -0.71
CA GLU A 28 26.82 -7.86 -1.56
C GLU A 28 26.36 -9.02 -2.44
N VAL A 29 26.49 -8.91 -3.76
CA VAL A 29 26.23 -9.99 -4.71
C VAL A 29 27.32 -10.04 -5.77
N ARG A 30 27.89 -11.23 -5.97
CA ARG A 30 28.88 -11.49 -7.00
C ARG A 30 28.53 -12.77 -7.75
N TYR A 31 28.06 -12.62 -8.97
CA TYR A 31 27.82 -13.73 -9.86
C TYR A 31 29.13 -14.29 -10.41
N GLN A 32 29.18 -15.60 -10.60
CA GLN A 32 30.32 -16.38 -11.10
C GLN A 32 29.92 -17.14 -12.36
N GLU A 33 30.88 -17.77 -13.04
CA GLU A 33 30.59 -18.61 -14.18
C GLU A 33 29.94 -19.94 -13.76
N GLY A 34 28.94 -20.39 -14.53
CA GLY A 34 28.23 -21.63 -14.33
C GLY A 34 26.91 -21.45 -13.57
N ALA A 35 26.19 -22.54 -13.40
CA ALA A 35 24.91 -22.60 -12.73
C ALA A 35 24.67 -23.98 -12.11
N LEU A 36 23.83 -24.04 -11.10
CA LEU A 36 23.37 -25.27 -10.44
C LEU A 36 22.03 -25.69 -11.05
N PRO A 37 21.96 -26.79 -11.82
CA PRO A 37 20.70 -27.34 -12.31
C PRO A 37 19.80 -27.74 -11.14
N LEU A 38 18.49 -27.49 -11.24
CA LEU A 38 17.54 -27.92 -10.21
C LEU A 38 17.17 -29.38 -10.31
N HIS A 39 17.31 -29.98 -11.50
CA HIS A 39 16.99 -31.39 -11.69
C HIS A 39 17.94 -32.30 -10.90
N GLY A 40 17.39 -33.18 -10.07
CA GLY A 40 18.19 -34.08 -9.21
C GLY A 40 18.77 -33.42 -7.95
N LEU A 41 18.46 -32.16 -7.71
CA LEU A 41 18.85 -31.43 -6.50
C LEU A 41 18.05 -31.91 -5.28
N CYS A 42 18.67 -31.86 -4.09
CA CYS A 42 17.98 -32.01 -2.83
C CYS A 42 18.37 -30.91 -1.85
N ILE A 43 17.61 -30.79 -0.77
CA ILE A 43 17.90 -29.86 0.33
C ILE A 43 18.35 -30.67 1.54
N ARG A 44 19.37 -30.19 2.26
CA ARG A 44 19.91 -30.84 3.46
C ARG A 44 20.18 -29.82 4.57
N PHE A 45 20.22 -30.30 5.80
CA PHE A 45 20.68 -29.51 6.94
C PHE A 45 22.09 -29.95 7.32
N ALA A 46 22.94 -28.99 7.69
CA ALA A 46 24.27 -29.26 8.22
C ALA A 46 24.23 -29.79 9.67
N ALA A 47 23.20 -29.43 10.45
CA ALA A 47 22.96 -29.78 11.84
C ALA A 47 21.47 -30.07 12.08
N PRO A 48 21.07 -30.59 13.25
CA PRO A 48 19.66 -30.78 13.59
C PRO A 48 18.87 -29.48 13.43
N ALA A 49 17.75 -29.54 12.68
CA ALA A 49 16.90 -28.43 12.35
C ALA A 49 15.77 -28.27 13.35
N ASP A 50 15.40 -27.04 13.70
CA ASP A 50 14.18 -26.73 14.46
C ASP A 50 12.96 -26.57 13.52
N ALA A 51 11.81 -26.15 14.09
CA ALA A 51 10.59 -25.98 13.32
C ALA A 51 10.69 -24.83 12.27
N GLY A 52 11.38 -23.72 12.60
CA GLY A 52 11.59 -22.60 11.69
C GLY A 52 12.50 -22.96 10.54
N ASP A 53 13.60 -23.69 10.82
CA ASP A 53 14.51 -24.17 9.76
C ASP A 53 13.79 -25.13 8.81
N ARG A 54 12.97 -26.04 9.34
CA ARG A 54 12.16 -26.98 8.52
C ARG A 54 11.12 -26.25 7.68
N PHE A 55 10.49 -25.20 8.22
CA PHE A 55 9.56 -24.38 7.47
C PHE A 55 10.27 -23.69 6.29
N ALA A 56 11.43 -23.06 6.53
CA ALA A 56 12.24 -22.43 5.48
C ALA A 56 12.66 -23.44 4.39
N ALA A 57 13.13 -24.63 4.81
CA ALA A 57 13.49 -25.71 3.86
C ALA A 57 12.29 -26.22 3.07
N GLY A 58 11.11 -26.35 3.70
CA GLY A 58 9.86 -26.73 3.05
C GLY A 58 9.44 -25.72 2.00
N LEU A 59 9.54 -24.42 2.31
CA LEU A 59 9.27 -23.34 1.37
C LEU A 59 10.23 -23.38 0.17
N LEU A 60 11.53 -23.58 0.43
CA LEU A 60 12.53 -23.73 -0.63
C LEU A 60 12.23 -24.94 -1.52
N ALA A 61 11.97 -26.10 -0.90
CA ALA A 61 11.63 -27.33 -1.64
C ALA A 61 10.42 -27.14 -2.54
N CYS A 62 9.34 -26.57 -2.00
CA CYS A 62 8.11 -26.27 -2.74
C CYS A 62 8.37 -25.34 -3.94
N GLY A 63 9.03 -24.20 -3.68
CA GLY A 63 9.29 -23.21 -4.73
C GLY A 63 10.23 -23.70 -5.82
N LEU A 64 11.30 -24.42 -5.47
CA LEU A 64 12.21 -25.01 -6.44
C LEU A 64 11.53 -26.15 -7.22
N SER A 65 10.72 -26.99 -6.56
CA SER A 65 9.96 -28.06 -7.24
C SER A 65 8.96 -27.50 -8.26
N ALA A 66 8.25 -26.43 -7.90
CA ALA A 66 7.32 -25.76 -8.81
C ALA A 66 8.03 -25.23 -10.06
N ARG A 67 9.24 -24.69 -9.92
CA ARG A 67 10.05 -24.19 -11.05
C ARG A 67 10.67 -25.30 -11.88
N ALA A 68 11.14 -26.37 -11.23
CA ALA A 68 11.78 -27.52 -11.90
C ALA A 68 10.77 -28.47 -12.54
N GLY A 69 9.49 -28.41 -12.18
CA GLY A 69 8.47 -29.38 -12.60
C GLY A 69 8.71 -30.82 -12.07
N THR A 70 9.57 -30.96 -11.06
CA THR A 70 9.91 -32.23 -10.42
C THR A 70 10.15 -32.02 -8.92
N GLU A 71 9.94 -33.09 -8.13
CA GLU A 71 10.09 -32.99 -6.68
C GLU A 71 11.56 -32.78 -6.27
N ILE A 72 11.81 -31.76 -5.47
CA ILE A 72 13.07 -31.50 -4.79
C ILE A 72 12.87 -31.80 -3.29
N ALA A 73 13.37 -32.98 -2.90
CA ALA A 73 13.14 -33.50 -1.56
C ALA A 73 14.09 -32.93 -0.51
N ILE A 74 13.61 -32.78 0.71
CA ILE A 74 14.45 -32.57 1.89
C ILE A 74 14.95 -33.94 2.33
N ARG A 75 16.27 -34.11 2.45
CA ARG A 75 16.92 -35.39 2.77
C ARG A 75 17.80 -35.29 4.01
N GLU A 76 18.07 -36.41 4.62
CA GLU A 76 19.00 -36.48 5.75
C GLU A 76 20.45 -36.14 5.33
N THR A 77 21.29 -35.81 6.30
CA THR A 77 22.62 -35.20 6.16
C THR A 77 23.61 -36.00 5.24
N ASN A 78 23.43 -37.31 5.04
CA ASN A 78 24.38 -38.17 4.33
C ASN A 78 23.94 -38.63 2.94
N ALA A 79 22.88 -38.05 2.37
CA ALA A 79 22.42 -38.45 1.01
C ALA A 79 23.42 -38.02 -0.08
N ALA A 80 23.71 -38.91 -1.06
CA ALA A 80 24.57 -38.61 -2.19
C ALA A 80 23.87 -37.68 -3.22
N GLY A 81 24.63 -36.91 -3.97
CA GLY A 81 24.16 -36.02 -5.04
C GLY A 81 24.26 -34.53 -4.73
N PRO A 82 23.96 -33.65 -5.73
CA PRO A 82 23.99 -32.22 -5.53
C PRO A 82 22.93 -31.78 -4.53
N ALA A 83 23.30 -30.85 -3.64
CA ALA A 83 22.40 -30.38 -2.59
C ALA A 83 22.59 -28.90 -2.31
N ILE A 84 21.51 -28.24 -1.81
CA ILE A 84 21.61 -27.00 -1.06
C ILE A 84 21.64 -27.38 0.43
N VAL A 85 22.72 -26.99 1.10
CA VAL A 85 22.94 -27.27 2.52
C VAL A 85 22.57 -26.02 3.32
N LEU A 86 21.65 -26.17 4.27
CA LEU A 86 21.23 -25.11 5.18
C LEU A 86 21.95 -25.27 6.52
N GLU A 87 22.65 -24.23 6.96
CA GLU A 87 23.41 -24.20 8.21
C GLU A 87 22.99 -22.98 9.04
N ARG A 88 22.58 -23.24 10.29
CA ARG A 88 22.31 -22.22 11.31
C ARG A 88 23.32 -22.33 12.43
N SER A 89 23.93 -21.19 12.80
CA SER A 89 24.98 -21.15 13.83
C SER A 89 24.52 -20.64 15.20
N GLY A 90 23.35 -20.03 15.30
CA GLY A 90 22.81 -19.43 16.51
C GLY A 90 21.42 -19.94 16.89
N GLU A 91 20.72 -19.23 17.76
CA GLU A 91 19.40 -19.59 18.25
C GLU A 91 18.28 -19.32 17.23
N GLY A 92 17.18 -20.07 17.36
CA GLY A 92 16.00 -19.94 16.51
C GLY A 92 14.94 -19.04 17.12
N ALA A 93 15.08 -17.71 17.08
CA ALA A 93 13.98 -16.81 17.43
C ALA A 93 12.98 -16.69 16.25
N ALA A 94 11.68 -16.85 16.56
CA ALA A 94 10.65 -16.83 15.50
C ALA A 94 10.37 -15.43 14.99
N VAL A 95 10.25 -14.43 15.88
CA VAL A 95 9.93 -13.03 15.55
C VAL A 95 11.02 -12.11 16.09
N PRO A 96 11.10 -10.84 15.62
CA PRO A 96 12.00 -9.85 16.17
C PRO A 96 11.79 -9.64 17.68
N GLU A 97 12.88 -9.45 18.40
CA GLU A 97 12.88 -9.03 19.80
C GLU A 97 12.86 -7.50 19.90
N ASP A 98 12.79 -6.94 21.11
CA ASP A 98 12.69 -5.50 21.34
C ASP A 98 14.01 -4.72 21.15
N HIS A 99 15.13 -5.43 20.94
CA HIS A 99 16.49 -4.88 20.82
C HIS A 99 17.26 -5.42 19.61
N GLU A 100 16.57 -5.60 18.46
CA GLU A 100 17.24 -6.05 17.24
C GLU A 100 18.26 -5.03 16.72
N THR A 101 19.29 -5.55 16.07
CA THR A 101 20.33 -4.76 15.45
C THR A 101 20.33 -4.93 13.93
N ALA A 102 20.61 -3.85 13.22
CA ALA A 102 20.87 -3.87 11.77
C ALA A 102 22.35 -4.20 11.47
N GLY A 103 22.66 -4.48 10.22
CA GLY A 103 24.04 -4.69 9.77
C GLY A 103 24.49 -6.15 9.77
N PRO A 104 25.80 -6.40 9.49
CA PRO A 104 26.33 -7.76 9.33
C PRO A 104 26.22 -8.64 10.59
N GLU A 105 26.08 -8.02 11.76
CA GLU A 105 25.93 -8.70 13.04
C GLU A 105 24.46 -9.00 13.39
N SER A 106 23.52 -8.58 12.55
CA SER A 106 22.10 -8.89 12.73
C SER A 106 21.87 -10.40 12.81
N ARG A 107 20.90 -10.83 13.64
CA ARG A 107 20.45 -12.22 13.63
C ARG A 107 19.87 -12.64 12.26
N GLU A 108 19.41 -11.68 11.46
CA GLU A 108 18.84 -11.90 10.13
C GLU A 108 19.91 -11.96 9.03
N ALA A 109 21.19 -11.72 9.36
CA ALA A 109 22.29 -11.80 8.42
C ALA A 109 22.50 -13.22 7.90
N CYS A 110 22.79 -13.32 6.60
CA CYS A 110 23.03 -14.59 5.94
C CYS A 110 24.11 -14.50 4.85
N SER A 111 24.63 -15.66 4.45
CA SER A 111 25.45 -15.84 3.26
C SER A 111 24.92 -17.00 2.42
N ILE A 112 25.02 -16.83 1.10
CA ILE A 112 24.61 -17.82 0.10
C ILE A 112 25.78 -18.02 -0.83
N ARG A 113 26.11 -19.28 -1.10
CA ARG A 113 27.05 -19.66 -2.14
C ARG A 113 26.42 -20.74 -3.02
N THR A 114 26.32 -20.47 -4.30
CA THR A 114 25.88 -21.45 -5.30
C THR A 114 27.01 -21.73 -6.28
N THR A 115 27.18 -23.00 -6.64
CA THR A 115 28.18 -23.51 -7.61
C THR A 115 27.50 -24.57 -8.47
N PRO A 116 28.09 -24.98 -9.61
CA PRO A 116 27.54 -26.08 -10.42
C PRO A 116 27.41 -27.43 -9.68
N GLN A 117 28.09 -27.60 -8.54
CA GLN A 117 28.11 -28.83 -7.76
C GLN A 117 27.12 -28.83 -6.58
N GLY A 118 26.62 -27.65 -6.16
CA GLY A 118 25.70 -27.53 -5.04
C GLY A 118 25.62 -26.10 -4.50
N GLY A 119 24.85 -25.93 -3.44
CA GLY A 119 24.66 -24.66 -2.74
C GLY A 119 24.90 -24.79 -1.24
N GLU A 120 25.29 -23.70 -0.61
CA GLU A 120 25.42 -23.55 0.83
C GLU A 120 24.76 -22.24 1.28
N VAL A 121 23.97 -22.33 2.35
CA VAL A 121 23.34 -21.21 3.02
C VAL A 121 23.77 -21.22 4.46
N ARG A 122 24.33 -20.12 4.93
CA ARG A 122 24.69 -19.96 6.34
C ARG A 122 23.98 -18.73 6.92
N ALA A 123 23.41 -18.89 8.08
CA ALA A 123 22.73 -17.82 8.81
C ALA A 123 22.92 -17.94 10.32
N ARG A 124 22.72 -16.83 11.04
CA ARG A 124 22.82 -16.80 12.50
C ARG A 124 21.55 -17.32 13.18
N SER A 125 20.39 -17.19 12.51
CA SER A 125 19.10 -17.59 13.08
C SER A 125 18.21 -18.25 12.02
N SER A 126 17.07 -18.82 12.44
CA SER A 126 16.04 -19.32 11.53
C SER A 126 15.50 -18.21 10.61
N ALA A 127 15.40 -16.95 11.10
CA ALA A 127 14.99 -15.81 10.27
C ALA A 127 16.02 -15.54 9.16
N GLY A 128 17.31 -15.56 9.47
CA GLY A 128 18.36 -15.41 8.45
C GLY A 128 18.33 -16.53 7.39
N LEU A 129 18.09 -17.80 7.80
CA LEU A 129 17.86 -18.90 6.85
C LEU A 129 16.63 -18.66 5.99
N PHE A 130 15.53 -18.20 6.58
CA PHE A 130 14.30 -17.91 5.87
C PHE A 130 14.49 -16.80 4.82
N TYR A 131 15.18 -15.71 5.16
CA TYR A 131 15.46 -14.62 4.21
C TYR A 131 16.47 -15.01 3.12
N ALA A 132 17.44 -15.89 3.43
CA ALA A 132 18.28 -16.48 2.41
C ALA A 132 17.48 -17.35 1.44
N VAL A 133 16.50 -18.11 1.93
CA VAL A 133 15.57 -18.89 1.10
C VAL A 133 14.78 -17.98 0.16
N GLN A 134 14.28 -16.82 0.64
CA GLN A 134 13.61 -15.85 -0.23
C GLN A 134 14.53 -15.37 -1.36
N THR A 135 15.80 -15.10 -1.07
CA THR A 135 16.79 -14.74 -2.10
C THR A 135 17.02 -15.86 -3.09
N LEU A 136 17.20 -17.10 -2.65
CA LEU A 136 17.37 -18.25 -3.54
C LEU A 136 16.18 -18.45 -4.47
N LEU A 137 14.95 -18.31 -3.97
CA LEU A 137 13.73 -18.42 -4.77
C LEU A 137 13.64 -17.32 -5.85
N GLN A 138 14.10 -16.12 -5.51
CA GLN A 138 14.19 -15.02 -6.47
C GLN A 138 15.27 -15.24 -7.55
N MET A 139 16.36 -15.95 -7.24
CA MET A 139 17.47 -16.23 -8.15
C MET A 139 17.13 -17.27 -9.23
N VAL A 140 16.06 -18.05 -9.08
CA VAL A 140 15.76 -19.14 -10.01
C VAL A 140 15.50 -18.62 -11.42
N GLU A 141 16.24 -19.11 -12.39
CA GLU A 141 16.10 -18.85 -13.82
C GLU A 141 15.59 -20.09 -14.56
N GLY A 142 14.86 -19.90 -15.64
CA GLY A 142 14.30 -20.98 -16.44
C GLY A 142 13.14 -21.73 -15.76
N GLU A 143 12.62 -22.74 -16.44
CA GLU A 143 11.51 -23.59 -15.98
C GLU A 143 11.70 -25.03 -16.47
N GLY A 144 11.10 -26.00 -15.76
CA GLY A 144 11.21 -27.41 -16.08
C GLY A 144 12.66 -27.91 -16.03
N GLU A 145 13.08 -28.66 -17.03
CA GLU A 145 14.44 -29.22 -17.13
C GLU A 145 15.54 -28.14 -17.27
N GLN A 146 15.16 -26.90 -17.67
CA GLN A 146 16.07 -25.78 -17.82
C GLN A 146 16.15 -24.91 -16.55
N ALA A 147 15.41 -25.25 -15.50
CA ALA A 147 15.44 -24.53 -14.27
C ALA A 147 16.79 -24.65 -13.55
N LEU A 148 17.38 -23.53 -13.17
CA LEU A 148 18.71 -23.47 -12.58
C LEU A 148 18.83 -22.29 -11.57
N LEU A 149 19.85 -22.35 -10.74
CA LEU A 149 20.36 -21.26 -9.93
C LEU A 149 21.71 -20.80 -10.48
N PRO A 150 21.90 -19.51 -10.83
CA PRO A 150 23.21 -18.99 -11.21
C PRO A 150 24.25 -19.24 -10.12
N ALA A 151 25.50 -19.49 -10.50
CA ALA A 151 26.59 -19.52 -9.53
C ALA A 151 26.86 -18.12 -8.98
N ALA A 152 26.84 -17.99 -7.65
CA ALA A 152 26.96 -16.68 -6.98
C ALA A 152 27.49 -16.82 -5.56
N GLU A 153 28.09 -15.74 -5.08
CA GLU A 153 28.38 -15.48 -3.67
C GLU A 153 27.59 -14.24 -3.23
N ILE A 154 26.80 -14.39 -2.16
CA ILE A 154 25.95 -13.34 -1.61
C ILE A 154 26.23 -13.22 -0.11
N ARG A 155 26.35 -11.99 0.38
CA ARG A 155 26.30 -11.65 1.80
C ARG A 155 25.22 -10.60 1.98
N ASP A 156 24.32 -10.85 2.94
CA ASP A 156 23.12 -10.02 3.05
C ASP A 156 22.69 -9.82 4.51
N TRP A 157 22.19 -8.62 4.79
CA TRP A 157 21.73 -8.20 6.12
C TRP A 157 20.82 -6.97 6.01
N PRO A 158 19.94 -6.71 7.01
CA PRO A 158 19.08 -5.54 6.99
C PRO A 158 19.83 -4.25 7.29
N ALA A 159 19.46 -3.14 6.61
CA ALA A 159 19.95 -1.79 6.90
C ALA A 159 19.19 -1.09 8.03
N LEU A 160 17.93 -1.47 8.27
CA LEU A 160 17.12 -1.11 9.42
C LEU A 160 16.64 -2.38 10.11
N ALA A 161 16.71 -2.44 11.44
CA ALA A 161 16.40 -3.66 12.20
C ALA A 161 14.92 -4.05 12.09
N TYR A 162 14.02 -3.06 12.12
CA TYR A 162 12.57 -3.28 12.00
C TYR A 162 12.05 -2.71 10.70
N ARG A 163 11.26 -3.51 10.00
CA ARG A 163 10.74 -3.19 8.66
C ARG A 163 9.27 -3.59 8.66
N GLY A 164 8.45 -2.60 9.04
CA GLY A 164 7.03 -2.78 9.21
C GLY A 164 6.21 -2.28 8.02
N PHE A 165 5.04 -2.85 7.91
CA PHE A 165 3.95 -2.32 7.09
C PHE A 165 2.67 -2.25 7.92
N MET A 166 1.94 -1.15 7.78
CA MET A 166 0.61 -0.96 8.36
C MET A 166 -0.40 -0.83 7.22
N MET A 167 -1.40 -1.70 7.22
CA MET A 167 -2.58 -1.54 6.39
C MET A 167 -3.72 -1.07 7.26
N ASP A 168 -4.37 -0.01 6.83
CA ASP A 168 -5.59 0.50 7.46
C ASP A 168 -6.72 -0.53 7.37
N LEU A 169 -7.20 -1.00 8.52
CA LEU A 169 -8.29 -1.97 8.63
C LEU A 169 -9.58 -1.35 9.20
N SER A 170 -9.68 -0.01 9.23
CA SER A 170 -10.75 0.69 9.94
C SER A 170 -11.53 1.68 9.08
N HIS A 171 -10.88 2.56 8.33
CA HIS A 171 -11.57 3.63 7.60
C HIS A 171 -12.45 3.14 6.45
N GLY A 172 -12.02 2.13 5.72
CA GLY A 172 -12.69 1.64 4.53
C GLY A 172 -13.26 0.25 4.66
N GLN A 173 -12.49 -0.66 4.16
CA GLN A 173 -12.83 -2.05 3.99
C GLN A 173 -12.37 -2.86 5.20
N LEU A 174 -13.03 -3.97 5.45
CA LEU A 174 -12.52 -4.99 6.35
C LEU A 174 -11.97 -6.15 5.50
N LEU A 175 -10.66 -6.31 5.48
CA LEU A 175 -9.99 -7.35 4.70
C LEU A 175 -10.43 -8.76 5.13
N ARG A 176 -10.43 -9.69 4.19
CA ARG A 176 -10.50 -11.11 4.52
C ARG A 176 -9.21 -11.55 5.21
N VAL A 177 -9.30 -12.52 6.10
CA VAL A 177 -8.11 -13.11 6.76
C VAL A 177 -7.12 -13.62 5.71
N SER A 178 -7.60 -14.26 4.65
CA SER A 178 -6.75 -14.74 3.55
C SER A 178 -6.02 -13.62 2.78
N GLU A 179 -6.55 -12.40 2.78
CA GLU A 179 -5.84 -11.27 2.17
C GLU A 179 -4.75 -10.73 3.09
N ILE A 180 -4.97 -10.74 4.42
CA ILE A 180 -3.92 -10.44 5.40
C ILE A 180 -2.79 -11.48 5.31
N GLU A 181 -3.12 -12.77 5.19
CA GLU A 181 -2.14 -13.83 4.96
C GLU A 181 -1.32 -13.59 3.69
N ARG A 182 -1.98 -13.17 2.59
CA ARG A 182 -1.30 -12.79 1.34
C ARG A 182 -0.34 -11.61 1.53
N GLN A 183 -0.74 -10.59 2.29
CA GLN A 183 0.13 -9.45 2.62
C GLN A 183 1.33 -9.90 3.45
N VAL A 184 1.13 -10.77 4.43
CA VAL A 184 2.21 -11.36 5.23
C VAL A 184 3.17 -12.17 4.37
N ASP A 185 2.68 -12.97 3.42
CA ASP A 185 3.52 -13.70 2.46
C ASP A 185 4.36 -12.75 1.60
N LEU A 186 3.77 -11.64 1.16
CA LEU A 186 4.48 -10.63 0.38
C LEU A 186 5.54 -9.92 1.22
N LEU A 187 5.20 -9.51 2.44
CA LEU A 187 6.16 -8.91 3.37
C LEU A 187 7.35 -9.83 3.63
N ALA A 188 7.07 -11.10 3.92
CA ALA A 188 8.11 -12.12 4.12
C ALA A 188 9.00 -12.31 2.88
N ARG A 189 8.43 -12.34 1.68
CA ARG A 189 9.16 -12.43 0.40
C ARG A 189 10.14 -11.27 0.21
N PHE A 190 9.74 -10.06 0.60
CA PHE A 190 10.56 -8.86 0.49
C PHE A 190 11.31 -8.50 1.80
N LYS A 191 11.37 -9.46 2.74
CA LYS A 191 12.18 -9.40 3.98
C LYS A 191 11.74 -8.32 4.97
N ALA A 192 10.46 -7.94 4.98
CA ALA A 192 9.88 -7.23 6.11
C ALA A 192 9.66 -8.20 7.29
N ASN A 193 9.69 -7.67 8.52
CA ASN A 193 9.61 -8.47 9.74
C ASN A 193 8.53 -8.00 10.73
N GLN A 194 7.72 -7.00 10.37
CA GLN A 194 6.59 -6.55 11.19
C GLN A 194 5.37 -6.28 10.31
N TYR A 195 4.18 -6.62 10.83
CA TYR A 195 2.88 -6.23 10.32
C TYR A 195 2.12 -5.49 11.42
N TYR A 196 1.81 -4.22 11.22
CA TYR A 196 1.05 -3.43 12.17
C TYR A 196 -0.43 -3.61 11.90
N PHE A 197 -1.11 -4.24 12.87
CA PHE A 197 -2.54 -4.51 12.81
C PHE A 197 -3.30 -3.27 13.26
N TYR A 198 -3.48 -2.31 12.35
CA TYR A 198 -4.17 -1.06 12.65
C TYR A 198 -5.66 -1.29 12.87
N SER A 199 -6.16 -0.86 13.98
CA SER A 199 -7.57 -1.03 14.33
C SER A 199 -8.03 0.04 15.31
N GLU A 200 -9.03 0.83 14.91
CA GLU A 200 -9.73 1.74 15.80
C GLU A 200 -10.71 0.99 16.72
N ALA A 201 -11.52 0.10 16.14
CA ALA A 201 -12.49 -0.72 16.87
C ALA A 201 -12.84 -2.01 16.13
N GLY A 202 -11.91 -2.54 15.36
CA GLY A 202 -12.07 -3.72 14.49
C GLY A 202 -11.62 -5.05 15.12
N ILE A 203 -11.37 -5.09 16.44
CA ILE A 203 -11.02 -6.31 17.18
C ILE A 203 -12.14 -6.64 18.18
N GLU A 204 -12.49 -7.92 18.29
CA GLU A 204 -13.44 -8.38 19.28
C GLU A 204 -12.85 -8.28 20.70
N LEU A 205 -13.45 -7.41 21.54
CA LEU A 205 -13.10 -7.23 22.94
C LEU A 205 -14.30 -7.55 23.83
N GLU A 206 -14.04 -8.11 25.01
CA GLU A 206 -15.07 -8.45 26.00
C GLU A 206 -15.65 -7.16 26.61
N GLY A 207 -16.97 -7.07 26.72
CA GLY A 207 -17.69 -5.87 27.21
C GLY A 207 -18.00 -4.82 26.14
N TYR A 208 -17.55 -5.06 24.88
CA TYR A 208 -17.73 -4.15 23.73
C TYR A 208 -18.50 -4.79 22.58
N GLU A 209 -19.44 -5.68 22.87
CA GLU A 209 -20.19 -6.47 21.88
C GLU A 209 -21.02 -5.61 20.92
N ARG A 210 -21.35 -4.37 21.32
CA ARG A 210 -22.10 -3.42 20.50
C ARG A 210 -21.22 -2.58 19.56
N VAL A 211 -19.90 -2.64 19.75
CA VAL A 211 -18.96 -1.90 18.92
C VAL A 211 -18.64 -2.74 17.69
N ASN A 212 -18.99 -2.24 16.52
CA ASN A 212 -18.76 -2.87 15.20
C ASN A 212 -19.06 -4.40 15.15
N PRO A 213 -20.25 -4.87 15.57
CA PRO A 213 -20.50 -6.31 15.72
C PRO A 213 -20.33 -7.08 14.39
N ASP A 214 -20.56 -6.42 13.24
CA ASP A 214 -20.49 -7.01 11.90
C ASP A 214 -19.17 -6.68 11.17
N ALA A 215 -18.25 -5.94 11.83
CA ALA A 215 -17.06 -5.40 11.21
C ALA A 215 -15.83 -5.48 12.14
N ARG A 216 -15.56 -6.67 12.65
CA ARG A 216 -14.42 -6.92 13.51
C ARG A 216 -13.88 -8.32 13.30
N TYR A 217 -12.59 -8.47 13.56
CA TYR A 217 -11.94 -9.78 13.63
C TYR A 217 -12.20 -10.40 15.00
N THR A 218 -12.57 -11.68 14.99
CA THR A 218 -12.66 -12.45 16.24
C THR A 218 -11.27 -12.65 16.83
N ARG A 219 -11.20 -12.88 18.13
CA ARG A 219 -9.92 -13.19 18.82
C ARG A 219 -9.24 -14.44 18.24
N GLU A 220 -10.01 -15.39 17.73
CA GLU A 220 -9.50 -16.58 17.06
C GLU A 220 -8.85 -16.24 15.72
N GLN A 221 -9.50 -15.40 14.90
CA GLN A 221 -8.93 -14.92 13.63
C GLN A 221 -7.65 -14.14 13.85
N VAL A 222 -7.58 -13.28 14.87
CA VAL A 222 -6.35 -12.54 15.22
C VAL A 222 -5.24 -13.51 15.62
N ARG A 223 -5.50 -14.52 16.50
CA ARG A 223 -4.51 -15.53 16.85
C ARG A 223 -4.02 -16.32 15.64
N HIS A 224 -4.91 -16.67 14.74
CA HIS A 224 -4.57 -17.34 13.50
C HIS A 224 -3.61 -16.50 12.64
N ILE A 225 -3.92 -15.22 12.44
CA ILE A 225 -3.04 -14.27 11.70
C ILE A 225 -1.67 -14.18 12.36
N ILE A 226 -1.62 -14.05 13.68
CA ILE A 226 -0.37 -13.99 14.45
C ILE A 226 0.47 -15.25 14.24
N GLU A 227 -0.12 -16.44 14.35
CA GLU A 227 0.61 -17.69 14.16
C GLU A 227 1.08 -17.88 12.71
N TYR A 228 0.24 -17.50 11.73
CA TYR A 228 0.60 -17.53 10.31
C TYR A 228 1.81 -16.62 10.02
N ALA A 229 1.81 -15.41 10.57
CA ALA A 229 2.90 -14.44 10.42
C ALA A 229 4.17 -14.90 11.14
N ARG A 230 4.03 -15.45 12.36
CA ARG A 230 5.16 -15.97 13.17
C ARG A 230 5.97 -17.03 12.42
N GLN A 231 5.32 -17.94 11.69
CA GLN A 231 6.00 -18.95 10.87
C GLN A 231 6.85 -18.34 9.76
N ARG A 232 6.54 -17.09 9.36
CA ARG A 232 7.24 -16.32 8.31
C ARG A 232 8.19 -15.27 8.87
N HIS A 233 8.47 -15.34 10.17
CA HIS A 233 9.31 -14.39 10.90
C HIS A 233 8.79 -12.94 10.85
N VAL A 234 7.47 -12.77 10.73
CA VAL A 234 6.78 -11.49 10.79
C VAL A 234 6.07 -11.37 12.15
N ASP A 235 6.41 -10.33 12.90
CA ASP A 235 5.76 -9.97 14.15
C ASP A 235 4.49 -9.17 13.88
N VAL A 236 3.35 -9.57 14.45
CA VAL A 236 2.11 -8.82 14.34
C VAL A 236 1.99 -7.87 15.52
N VAL A 237 2.24 -6.59 15.27
CA VAL A 237 2.21 -5.52 16.27
C VAL A 237 0.78 -4.97 16.38
N PRO A 238 0.16 -4.96 17.57
CA PRO A 238 -1.10 -4.25 17.75
C PRO A 238 -0.89 -2.75 17.53
N CYS A 239 -1.75 -2.15 16.69
CA CYS A 239 -1.74 -0.74 16.39
C CYS A 239 -3.17 -0.22 16.59
N LEU A 240 -3.42 0.38 17.74
CA LEU A 240 -4.73 0.86 18.15
C LEU A 240 -4.74 2.37 18.24
N GLU A 241 -5.93 2.95 18.18
CA GLU A 241 -6.15 4.36 18.49
C GLU A 241 -6.70 4.50 19.91
N LEU A 242 -5.91 5.14 20.78
CA LEU A 242 -6.21 5.25 22.22
C LEU A 242 -6.33 6.69 22.71
N TYR A 243 -6.49 7.67 21.80
CA TYR A 243 -6.77 9.07 22.14
C TYR A 243 -7.77 9.71 21.19
N ALA A 244 -7.47 9.78 19.88
CA ALA A 244 -8.37 10.19 18.82
C ALA A 244 -8.81 8.99 17.96
N HIS A 245 -9.54 9.21 16.87
CA HIS A 245 -10.05 8.18 15.95
C HIS A 245 -10.93 7.10 16.60
N MET A 246 -11.57 7.42 17.74
CA MET A 246 -12.42 6.49 18.50
C MET A 246 -13.92 6.65 18.21
N HIS A 247 -14.28 7.23 17.06
CA HIS A 247 -15.69 7.49 16.69
C HIS A 247 -16.56 6.23 16.75
N ASP A 248 -16.05 5.10 16.30
CA ASP A 248 -16.80 3.84 16.29
C ASP A 248 -17.16 3.33 17.70
N LEU A 249 -16.36 3.68 18.72
CA LEU A 249 -16.71 3.45 20.11
C LEU A 249 -17.77 4.46 20.59
N PHE A 250 -17.59 5.76 20.34
CA PHE A 250 -18.42 6.80 20.91
C PHE A 250 -19.79 6.95 20.23
N ARG A 251 -19.99 6.41 19.03
CA ARG A 251 -21.34 6.30 18.44
C ARG A 251 -22.25 5.29 19.18
N VAL A 252 -21.68 4.45 20.04
CA VAL A 252 -22.44 3.57 20.93
C VAL A 252 -22.83 4.33 22.19
N GLU A 253 -24.13 4.50 22.45
CA GLU A 253 -24.65 5.36 23.53
C GLU A 253 -24.04 5.08 24.90
N LYS A 254 -23.71 3.79 25.21
CA LYS A 254 -23.06 3.37 26.44
C LYS A 254 -21.71 4.10 26.69
N PHE A 255 -21.02 4.49 25.60
CA PHE A 255 -19.68 5.09 25.65
C PHE A 255 -19.65 6.55 25.17
N ALA A 256 -20.76 7.09 24.67
CA ALA A 256 -20.83 8.40 24.05
C ALA A 256 -20.40 9.57 24.95
N ASP A 257 -20.53 9.43 26.28
CA ASP A 257 -20.10 10.41 27.27
C ASP A 257 -18.59 10.39 27.56
N LEU A 258 -17.84 9.46 26.97
CA LEU A 258 -16.39 9.41 27.02
C LEU A 258 -15.76 10.20 25.88
N GLY A 259 -16.53 10.54 24.84
CA GLY A 259 -16.07 11.26 23.66
C GLY A 259 -16.15 12.78 23.82
N LEU A 260 -15.23 13.49 23.17
CA LEU A 260 -15.11 14.93 23.12
C LEU A 260 -15.08 15.43 21.66
N PRO A 261 -16.09 16.20 21.19
CA PRO A 261 -17.38 16.38 21.84
C PRO A 261 -18.16 15.07 21.94
N ARG A 262 -19.27 15.05 22.70
CA ARG A 262 -20.13 13.85 22.75
C ARG A 262 -20.45 13.35 21.34
N TYR A 263 -20.29 12.04 21.08
CA TYR A 263 -20.32 11.41 19.77
C TYR A 263 -19.20 11.84 18.81
N GLY A 264 -18.16 12.53 19.31
CA GLY A 264 -16.96 12.85 18.56
C GLY A 264 -16.04 11.65 18.38
N ASP A 265 -14.78 11.93 18.16
CA ASP A 265 -13.75 10.93 17.88
C ASP A 265 -12.58 10.93 18.88
N GLU A 266 -12.50 11.95 19.76
CA GLU A 266 -11.45 12.06 20.77
C GLU A 266 -11.96 11.69 22.16
N LEU A 267 -11.09 11.17 23.01
CA LEU A 267 -11.38 10.96 24.44
C LEU A 267 -11.55 12.28 25.20
N ASP A 268 -12.53 12.34 26.13
CA ASP A 268 -12.60 13.43 27.09
C ASP A 268 -11.69 13.16 28.30
N PRO A 269 -10.50 13.80 28.38
CA PRO A 269 -9.54 13.53 29.45
C PRO A 269 -10.02 13.92 30.86
N ARG A 270 -11.15 14.65 30.96
CA ARG A 270 -11.77 15.03 32.22
C ARG A 270 -12.67 13.93 32.79
N ASN A 271 -13.11 12.99 31.95
CA ASN A 271 -13.97 11.91 32.40
C ASN A 271 -13.16 10.82 33.10
N PRO A 272 -13.39 10.57 34.39
CA PRO A 272 -12.59 9.61 35.16
C PRO A 272 -12.71 8.16 34.67
N ARG A 273 -13.72 7.84 33.85
CA ARG A 273 -13.89 6.50 33.26
C ARG A 273 -12.97 6.23 32.08
N VAL A 274 -12.34 7.27 31.51
CA VAL A 274 -11.46 7.13 30.34
C VAL A 274 -10.23 6.30 30.67
N LEU A 275 -9.58 6.51 31.83
CA LEU A 275 -8.41 5.72 32.19
C LEU A 275 -8.75 4.23 32.39
N ALA A 276 -9.91 3.93 32.96
CA ALA A 276 -10.37 2.55 33.11
C ALA A 276 -10.68 1.89 31.77
N LEU A 277 -11.20 2.64 30.79
CA LEU A 277 -11.38 2.18 29.40
C LEU A 277 -10.03 1.86 28.76
N LEU A 278 -9.05 2.76 28.87
CA LEU A 278 -7.72 2.57 28.31
C LEU A 278 -7.00 1.36 28.92
N ASP A 279 -7.08 1.21 30.25
CA ASP A 279 -6.52 0.05 30.95
C ASP A 279 -7.12 -1.26 30.45
N ASP A 280 -8.44 -1.33 30.31
CA ASP A 280 -9.13 -2.52 29.85
C ASP A 280 -8.79 -2.87 28.38
N TRP A 281 -8.74 -1.87 27.50
CA TRP A 281 -8.35 -2.10 26.11
C TRP A 281 -6.90 -2.56 25.97
N VAL A 282 -5.97 -1.91 26.69
CA VAL A 282 -4.56 -2.31 26.68
C VAL A 282 -4.40 -3.72 27.24
N ASP A 283 -5.09 -4.06 28.35
CA ASP A 283 -4.99 -5.39 28.94
C ASP A 283 -5.46 -6.49 27.98
N GLN A 284 -6.63 -6.30 27.38
CA GLN A 284 -7.19 -7.30 26.47
C GLN A 284 -6.33 -7.50 25.21
N THR A 285 -5.85 -6.41 24.62
CA THR A 285 -5.06 -6.47 23.39
C THR A 285 -3.62 -6.87 23.65
N ALA A 286 -2.97 -6.40 24.71
CA ALA A 286 -1.63 -6.83 25.09
C ALA A 286 -1.56 -8.33 25.40
N ASN A 287 -2.63 -8.91 25.97
CA ASN A 287 -2.73 -10.36 26.18
C ASN A 287 -3.04 -11.14 24.89
N LEU A 288 -3.66 -10.50 23.89
CA LEU A 288 -3.98 -11.14 22.61
C LEU A 288 -2.76 -11.19 21.67
N PHE A 289 -1.96 -10.12 21.64
CA PHE A 289 -0.79 -9.98 20.76
C PHE A 289 0.50 -10.27 21.54
N PRO A 290 1.28 -11.28 21.15
CA PRO A 290 2.54 -11.62 21.83
C PRO A 290 3.70 -10.67 21.50
N SER A 291 3.58 -9.78 20.51
CA SER A 291 4.61 -8.80 20.16
C SER A 291 5.14 -8.05 21.37
N HIS A 292 6.43 -7.77 21.40
CA HIS A 292 7.05 -6.89 22.40
C HIS A 292 6.73 -5.42 22.19
N TRP A 293 6.17 -5.07 21.02
CA TRP A 293 5.79 -3.72 20.65
C TRP A 293 4.28 -3.52 20.71
N TYR A 294 3.87 -2.30 21.04
CA TYR A 294 2.48 -1.90 21.15
C TYR A 294 2.32 -0.47 20.65
N HIS A 295 1.62 -0.25 19.56
CA HIS A 295 1.37 1.07 19.01
C HIS A 295 0.02 1.58 19.52
N ALA A 296 0.02 2.76 20.14
CA ALA A 296 -1.15 3.32 20.84
C ALA A 296 -1.91 4.41 20.04
N GLY A 297 -1.47 4.72 18.81
CA GLY A 297 -2.04 5.84 18.06
C GLY A 297 -1.59 7.19 18.62
N PHE A 298 -2.51 7.98 19.15
CA PHE A 298 -2.27 9.30 19.75
C PHE A 298 -1.99 10.41 18.73
N ASP A 299 -2.39 10.25 17.48
CA ASP A 299 -2.33 11.28 16.43
C ASP A 299 -3.61 12.13 16.40
N GLU A 300 -3.52 13.24 15.70
CA GLU A 300 -4.59 14.16 15.33
C GLU A 300 -5.58 14.56 16.43
N PRO A 301 -5.14 14.96 17.64
CA PRO A 301 -6.03 15.41 18.70
C PRO A 301 -6.55 16.83 18.40
N TRP A 302 -7.55 16.96 17.50
CA TRP A 302 -8.08 18.23 17.00
C TRP A 302 -8.79 19.08 18.06
N ALA A 303 -9.39 18.45 19.08
CA ALA A 303 -10.05 19.11 20.19
C ALA A 303 -9.06 19.60 21.26
N LEU A 304 -7.84 19.06 21.26
CA LEU A 304 -6.84 19.35 22.29
C LEU A 304 -6.53 20.86 22.38
N GLY A 305 -6.69 21.42 23.58
CA GLY A 305 -6.47 22.83 23.83
C GLY A 305 -7.57 23.78 23.32
N LYS A 306 -8.57 23.27 22.61
CA LYS A 306 -9.69 24.07 22.06
C LYS A 306 -10.98 23.91 22.85
N ILE A 307 -11.33 22.66 23.18
CA ILE A 307 -12.51 22.34 23.99
C ILE A 307 -12.12 21.34 25.08
N GLY A 308 -12.95 21.20 26.12
CA GLY A 308 -12.70 20.17 27.15
C GLY A 308 -11.50 20.45 28.05
N VAL A 309 -11.09 21.70 28.18
CA VAL A 309 -9.96 22.11 29.02
C VAL A 309 -10.44 22.39 30.44
N ASP A 310 -9.83 21.73 31.41
CA ASP A 310 -10.05 22.01 32.84
C ASP A 310 -9.44 23.37 33.21
N PRO A 311 -10.17 24.23 33.95
CA PRO A 311 -9.62 25.50 34.42
C PRO A 311 -8.32 25.28 35.22
N GLY A 312 -7.24 25.91 34.76
CA GLY A 312 -5.94 25.88 35.41
C GLY A 312 -5.08 24.64 35.13
N LYS A 313 -5.54 23.74 34.29
CA LYS A 313 -4.73 22.63 33.77
C LYS A 313 -4.21 22.95 32.38
N ASP A 314 -2.98 22.50 32.11
CA ASP A 314 -2.38 22.51 30.76
C ASP A 314 -2.90 21.29 29.98
N PRO A 315 -3.64 21.48 28.88
CA PRO A 315 -4.20 20.38 28.10
C PRO A 315 -3.11 19.49 27.49
N TYR A 316 -1.99 20.07 27.06
CA TYR A 316 -0.89 19.34 26.44
C TYR A 316 -0.15 18.45 27.44
N LYS A 317 0.02 18.93 28.70
CA LYS A 317 0.53 18.09 29.79
C LYS A 317 -0.43 16.99 30.18
N THR A 318 -1.75 17.25 30.08
CA THR A 318 -2.77 16.22 30.29
C THR A 318 -2.66 15.12 29.21
N TYR A 319 -2.48 15.50 27.94
CA TYR A 319 -2.25 14.57 26.85
C TYR A 319 -0.99 13.72 27.07
N ILE A 320 0.16 14.33 27.39
CA ILE A 320 1.41 13.60 27.70
C ILE A 320 1.22 12.69 28.94
N GLY A 321 0.44 13.15 29.93
CA GLY A 321 0.11 12.34 31.10
C GLY A 321 -0.72 11.09 30.74
N MET A 322 -1.66 11.19 29.81
CA MET A 322 -2.41 10.04 29.28
C MET A 322 -1.50 9.07 28.50
N LEU A 323 -0.63 9.60 27.64
CA LEU A 323 0.37 8.79 26.96
C LEU A 323 1.28 8.04 27.94
N ALA A 324 1.70 8.71 29.03
CA ALA A 324 2.51 8.10 30.09
C ALA A 324 1.75 6.99 30.82
N HIS A 325 0.44 7.19 31.07
CA HIS A 325 -0.42 6.17 31.68
C HIS A 325 -0.51 4.91 30.80
N VAL A 326 -0.79 5.09 29.50
CA VAL A 326 -0.87 3.98 28.54
C VAL A 326 0.49 3.29 28.40
N ALA A 327 1.60 4.06 28.37
CA ALA A 327 2.94 3.50 28.31
C ALA A 327 3.26 2.64 29.54
N GLN A 328 2.90 3.10 30.74
CA GLN A 328 3.07 2.32 31.97
C GLN A 328 2.22 1.05 31.96
N ARG A 329 0.98 1.14 31.46
CA ARG A 329 0.10 -0.02 31.36
C ARG A 329 0.66 -1.06 30.38
N ALA A 330 1.06 -0.64 29.18
CA ALA A 330 1.71 -1.51 28.20
C ALA A 330 2.99 -2.16 28.76
N GLN A 331 3.82 -1.39 29.49
CA GLN A 331 5.03 -1.88 30.12
C GLN A 331 4.73 -2.96 31.18
N SER A 332 3.62 -2.86 31.91
CA SER A 332 3.22 -3.91 32.86
C SER A 332 2.94 -5.27 32.22
N HIS A 333 2.67 -5.28 30.90
CA HIS A 333 2.56 -6.47 30.06
C HIS A 333 3.86 -6.81 29.32
N GLY A 334 5.01 -6.18 29.66
CA GLY A 334 6.29 -6.39 28.99
C GLY A 334 6.35 -5.80 27.58
N LYS A 335 5.50 -4.81 27.27
CA LYS A 335 5.43 -4.15 25.95
C LYS A 335 6.19 -2.84 25.98
N ARG A 336 6.80 -2.48 24.84
CA ARG A 336 7.37 -1.18 24.58
C ARG A 336 6.39 -0.37 23.71
N LEU A 337 6.02 0.83 24.19
CA LEU A 337 5.00 1.65 23.54
C LEU A 337 5.57 2.42 22.34
N LEU A 338 4.81 2.42 21.23
CA LEU A 338 4.95 3.33 20.10
C LEU A 338 3.76 4.28 20.07
N PHE A 339 3.97 5.49 19.52
CA PHE A 339 2.89 6.44 19.27
C PHE A 339 3.21 7.29 18.04
N TRP A 340 2.19 7.77 17.33
CA TRP A 340 2.37 8.71 16.22
C TRP A 340 2.92 10.04 16.73
N ALA A 341 4.05 10.46 16.19
CA ALA A 341 4.74 11.66 16.64
C ALA A 341 4.77 12.70 15.51
N ASP A 342 3.82 13.61 15.55
CA ASP A 342 3.65 14.68 14.59
C ASP A 342 4.57 15.89 14.89
N VAL A 343 5.84 15.76 14.60
CA VAL A 343 6.84 16.78 14.93
C VAL A 343 6.65 18.08 14.13
N LEU A 344 6.20 18.00 12.88
CA LEU A 344 5.98 19.15 12.00
C LEU A 344 4.70 19.06 11.15
N THR A 345 3.77 18.21 11.51
CA THR A 345 2.57 17.94 10.69
C THR A 345 1.27 18.05 11.49
N GLY A 346 0.19 18.38 10.81
CA GLY A 346 -1.19 18.18 11.20
C GLY A 346 -1.71 18.99 12.39
N ALA A 347 -2.56 18.36 13.17
CA ALA A 347 -3.07 18.87 14.45
C ALA A 347 -1.97 19.04 15.51
N GLY A 348 -0.83 18.55 15.20
CA GLY A 348 0.52 18.67 15.67
C GLY A 348 0.76 19.06 17.12
N THR A 349 0.54 18.13 18.05
CA THR A 349 0.86 18.39 19.47
C THR A 349 2.34 18.70 19.64
N LEU A 350 3.23 17.86 19.09
CA LEU A 350 4.68 18.07 19.24
C LEU A 350 5.22 19.15 18.31
N SER A 351 4.62 19.38 17.13
CA SER A 351 5.02 20.46 16.24
C SER A 351 4.72 21.84 16.82
N ASN A 352 3.60 22.00 17.51
CA ASN A 352 3.21 23.25 18.15
C ASN A 352 3.84 23.43 19.54
N HIS A 353 4.22 22.32 20.21
CA HIS A 353 4.76 22.29 21.56
C HIS A 353 6.02 21.42 21.64
N PRO A 354 7.12 21.79 20.96
CA PRO A 354 8.34 20.97 20.89
C PRO A 354 9.03 20.77 22.26
N GLU A 355 8.71 21.60 23.25
CA GLU A 355 9.17 21.41 24.63
C GLU A 355 8.66 20.11 25.26
N LEU A 356 7.50 19.60 24.83
CA LEU A 356 6.91 18.35 25.30
C LEU A 356 7.72 17.11 24.91
N ILE A 357 8.57 17.18 23.90
CA ILE A 357 9.45 16.06 23.51
C ILE A 357 10.28 15.60 24.69
N ARG A 358 10.69 16.54 25.57
CA ARG A 358 11.47 16.20 26.77
C ARG A 358 10.64 15.65 27.94
N GLU A 359 9.32 15.79 27.85
CA GLU A 359 8.34 15.29 28.82
C GLU A 359 7.79 13.90 28.44
N LEU A 360 8.18 13.36 27.25
CA LEU A 360 7.76 12.03 26.82
C LEU A 360 8.17 10.95 27.80
N PRO A 361 7.33 9.92 28.00
CA PRO A 361 7.63 8.82 28.92
C PRO A 361 8.93 8.10 28.54
N PRO A 362 9.74 7.68 29.50
CA PRO A 362 10.97 6.95 29.22
C PRO A 362 10.71 5.64 28.45
N GLY A 363 11.54 5.36 27.44
CA GLY A 363 11.49 4.10 26.71
C GLY A 363 10.46 4.01 25.60
N VAL A 364 9.58 5.03 25.44
CA VAL A 364 8.66 5.07 24.29
C VAL A 364 9.40 5.23 22.97
N ILE A 365 8.78 4.78 21.90
CA ILE A 365 9.26 4.96 20.53
C ILE A 365 8.35 5.97 19.84
N ALA A 366 8.91 7.08 19.42
CA ALA A 366 8.21 8.05 18.60
C ALA A 366 8.18 7.58 17.14
N VAL A 367 7.01 7.68 16.51
CA VAL A 367 6.81 7.33 15.10
C VAL A 367 6.49 8.60 14.32
N PRO A 368 7.52 9.38 13.90
CA PRO A 368 7.32 10.56 13.07
C PRO A 368 6.80 10.12 11.69
N TRP A 369 5.56 10.53 11.38
CA TRP A 369 4.91 10.28 10.12
C TRP A 369 4.98 11.52 9.23
N VAL A 370 5.41 11.32 8.00
CA VAL A 370 5.54 12.37 6.98
C VAL A 370 5.26 11.75 5.64
N TYR A 371 4.20 12.15 4.98
CA TYR A 371 3.76 11.52 3.73
C TYR A 371 4.11 12.33 2.49
N ASP A 372 4.26 13.66 2.62
CA ASP A 372 4.64 14.50 1.50
C ASP A 372 6.03 14.15 0.95
N ALA A 373 6.16 14.21 -0.37
CA ALA A 373 7.44 14.11 -1.05
C ALA A 373 8.29 15.36 -0.75
N GLN A 374 9.38 15.20 -0.01
CA GLN A 374 10.28 16.26 0.42
C GLN A 374 11.71 15.97 -0.01
N THR A 375 12.51 17.02 -0.09
CA THR A 375 13.95 16.91 -0.36
C THR A 375 14.78 16.70 0.91
N ASP A 376 14.23 17.03 2.08
CA ASP A 376 14.88 16.92 3.39
C ASP A 376 13.86 16.54 4.47
N TYR A 377 14.07 15.39 5.10
CA TYR A 377 13.26 14.88 6.20
C TYR A 377 13.93 15.05 7.57
N ALA A 378 15.18 15.52 7.63
CA ALA A 378 15.91 15.70 8.89
C ALA A 378 15.20 16.59 9.92
N PRO A 379 14.46 17.66 9.54
CA PRO A 379 13.71 18.48 10.50
C PRO A 379 12.69 17.68 11.34
N HIS A 380 12.14 16.60 10.80
CA HIS A 380 11.16 15.75 11.51
C HIS A 380 11.79 14.81 12.55
N LEU A 381 13.07 14.46 12.39
CA LEU A 381 13.78 13.52 13.26
C LEU A 381 14.72 14.21 14.25
N ARG A 382 15.31 15.34 13.84
CA ARG A 382 16.34 16.04 14.63
C ARG A 382 15.89 16.36 16.07
N PRO A 383 14.69 16.92 16.34
CA PRO A 383 14.27 17.25 17.71
C PRO A 383 14.15 16.01 18.60
N LEU A 384 13.67 14.89 18.04
CA LEU A 384 13.58 13.61 18.75
C LEU A 384 14.97 13.02 19.04
N ALA A 385 15.89 13.07 18.07
CA ALA A 385 17.25 12.59 18.23
C ALA A 385 18.03 13.42 19.28
N GLU A 386 17.90 14.75 19.26
CA GLU A 386 18.49 15.65 20.27
C GLU A 386 17.98 15.37 21.69
N ALA A 387 16.73 14.92 21.82
CA ALA A 387 16.14 14.49 23.08
C ALA A 387 16.44 13.02 23.41
N SER A 388 17.20 12.30 22.58
CA SER A 388 17.52 10.89 22.73
C SER A 388 16.25 9.97 22.75
N VAL A 389 15.19 10.37 22.05
CA VAL A 389 13.98 9.56 21.87
C VAL A 389 14.21 8.59 20.72
N SER A 390 13.94 7.30 20.94
CA SER A 390 14.00 6.27 19.91
C SER A 390 12.92 6.53 18.84
N THR A 391 13.23 6.30 17.57
CA THR A 391 12.29 6.54 16.48
C THR A 391 12.10 5.33 15.57
N VAL A 392 10.92 5.24 14.95
CA VAL A 392 10.63 4.44 13.76
C VAL A 392 10.03 5.42 12.73
N VAL A 393 10.67 5.57 11.58
CA VAL A 393 10.17 6.50 10.56
C VAL A 393 8.96 5.94 9.83
N ALA A 394 7.92 6.77 9.60
CA ALA A 394 6.70 6.34 8.94
C ALA A 394 6.43 7.09 7.62
N PRO A 395 6.93 6.58 6.49
CA PRO A 395 6.47 6.98 5.17
C PRO A 395 5.15 6.32 4.80
N ALA A 396 4.53 6.75 3.69
CA ALA A 396 3.31 6.16 3.18
C ALA A 396 3.41 5.71 1.72
N VAL A 397 2.59 4.71 1.40
CA VAL A 397 2.07 4.52 0.05
C VAL A 397 0.95 5.55 -0.10
N TRP A 398 1.10 6.51 -0.99
CA TRP A 398 0.14 7.61 -1.17
C TRP A 398 -1.10 7.10 -1.90
N ASN A 399 -2.11 6.61 -1.17
CA ASN A 399 -3.24 5.88 -1.75
C ASN A 399 -4.63 6.25 -1.22
N TRP A 400 -4.76 7.09 -0.17
CA TRP A 400 -6.02 7.28 0.58
C TRP A 400 -7.12 8.01 -0.18
N ASN A 401 -6.79 8.91 -1.11
CA ASN A 401 -7.74 9.68 -1.91
C ASN A 401 -7.48 9.54 -3.43
N GLU A 402 -6.78 8.50 -3.84
CA GLU A 402 -6.37 8.32 -5.23
C GLU A 402 -7.08 7.12 -5.90
N VAL A 403 -7.26 7.19 -7.20
CA VAL A 403 -7.78 6.08 -8.01
C VAL A 403 -6.78 4.94 -8.05
N PHE A 404 -5.50 5.27 -8.13
CA PHE A 404 -4.37 4.37 -8.04
C PHE A 404 -3.30 5.04 -7.18
N PRO A 405 -2.51 4.31 -6.36
CA PRO A 405 -1.51 4.96 -5.53
C PRO A 405 -0.57 5.87 -6.31
N ASP A 406 -0.33 7.09 -5.82
CA ASP A 406 0.70 7.97 -6.37
C ASP A 406 2.08 7.43 -6.03
N TYR A 407 2.59 6.58 -6.92
CA TYR A 407 3.92 6.00 -6.74
C TYR A 407 5.05 7.00 -6.94
N HIS A 408 4.85 8.11 -7.67
CA HIS A 408 5.86 9.14 -7.78
C HIS A 408 6.17 9.77 -6.40
N ARG A 409 5.14 10.16 -5.66
CA ARG A 409 5.30 10.63 -4.27
C ARG A 409 5.80 9.54 -3.35
N SER A 410 5.25 8.35 -3.44
CA SER A 410 5.63 7.20 -2.61
C SER A 410 7.11 6.85 -2.75
N PHE A 411 7.66 6.89 -3.96
CA PHE A 411 9.08 6.63 -4.23
C PHE A 411 10.00 7.63 -3.53
N ILE A 412 9.69 8.92 -3.65
CA ILE A 412 10.48 10.00 -3.00
C ILE A 412 10.37 9.87 -1.48
N ASN A 413 9.15 9.71 -0.98
CA ASN A 413 8.86 9.67 0.45
C ASN A 413 9.50 8.46 1.13
N ILE A 414 9.27 7.24 0.64
CA ILE A 414 9.77 6.00 1.25
C ILE A 414 11.29 5.94 1.20
N ASN A 415 11.91 6.23 0.05
CA ASN A 415 13.37 6.24 -0.07
C ASN A 415 14.02 7.34 0.80
N GLY A 416 13.41 8.54 0.81
CA GLY A 416 13.91 9.67 1.57
C GLY A 416 13.87 9.43 3.08
N LEU A 417 12.73 8.99 3.61
CA LEU A 417 12.60 8.67 5.03
C LEU A 417 13.44 7.47 5.45
N ALA A 418 13.56 6.43 4.62
CA ALA A 418 14.46 5.31 4.91
C ALA A 418 15.92 5.77 5.01
N ALA A 419 16.38 6.66 4.13
CA ALA A 419 17.72 7.22 4.18
C ALA A 419 17.94 8.09 5.43
N THR A 420 17.00 8.99 5.73
CA THR A 420 17.05 9.85 6.92
C THR A 420 16.95 9.02 8.22
N GLY A 421 16.10 7.98 8.24
CA GLY A 421 16.02 7.06 9.36
C GLY A 421 17.35 6.37 9.67
N ARG A 422 18.09 5.93 8.64
CA ARG A 422 19.45 5.38 8.82
C ARG A 422 20.42 6.43 9.36
N GLU A 423 20.39 7.66 8.83
CA GLU A 423 21.23 8.77 9.29
C GLU A 423 21.03 9.09 10.78
N PHE A 424 19.76 9.17 11.20
CA PHE A 424 19.38 9.46 12.58
C PHE A 424 19.29 8.21 13.48
N ARG A 425 19.73 7.04 13.00
CA ARG A 425 19.76 5.77 13.74
C ARG A 425 18.37 5.36 14.26
N SER A 426 17.33 5.60 13.46
CA SER A 426 15.99 5.07 13.75
C SER A 426 16.04 3.54 13.86
N LEU A 427 15.23 2.98 14.74
CA LEU A 427 15.14 1.52 14.94
C LEU A 427 14.64 0.81 13.69
N GLY A 428 13.76 1.47 12.93
CA GLY A 428 13.13 0.87 11.77
C GLY A 428 12.36 1.85 10.91
N ILE A 429 11.62 1.27 9.96
CA ILE A 429 10.69 1.92 9.06
C ILE A 429 9.32 1.24 9.17
N LEU A 430 8.26 2.04 9.22
CA LEU A 430 6.87 1.62 9.18
C LEU A 430 6.21 2.26 7.97
N THR A 431 6.13 1.56 6.85
CA THR A 431 5.40 2.05 5.68
C THR A 431 3.91 1.90 5.90
N THR A 432 3.14 2.97 5.70
CA THR A 432 1.69 2.97 5.91
C THR A 432 0.92 2.93 4.60
N GLY A 433 -0.27 2.35 4.62
CA GLY A 433 -1.25 2.38 3.54
C GLY A 433 -2.63 2.71 4.12
N TRP A 434 -3.15 3.90 3.83
CA TRP A 434 -4.41 4.42 4.35
C TRP A 434 -5.55 4.26 3.36
N THR A 435 -6.79 4.25 3.86
CA THR A 435 -8.00 4.08 3.03
C THR A 435 -9.12 5.05 3.41
N ASP A 436 -8.78 6.28 3.77
CA ASP A 436 -9.69 7.33 4.28
C ASP A 436 -10.91 7.56 3.39
N SER A 437 -10.76 7.49 2.08
CA SER A 437 -11.87 7.61 1.14
C SER A 437 -12.86 6.43 1.16
N ALA A 438 -12.48 5.33 1.80
CA ALA A 438 -13.22 4.06 1.86
C ALA A 438 -13.54 3.45 0.47
N GLN A 439 -12.69 3.68 -0.53
CA GLN A 439 -12.90 3.19 -1.90
C GLN A 439 -11.67 2.58 -2.56
N THR A 440 -10.47 2.82 -2.04
CA THR A 440 -9.22 2.27 -2.58
C THR A 440 -9.21 0.74 -2.47
N LEU A 441 -8.79 0.04 -3.52
CA LEU A 441 -8.59 -1.40 -3.49
C LEU A 441 -7.17 -1.70 -3.00
N TYR A 442 -7.03 -2.52 -1.95
CA TYR A 442 -5.75 -2.76 -1.25
C TYR A 442 -4.66 -3.37 -2.14
N ARG A 443 -5.04 -4.23 -3.09
CA ARG A 443 -4.07 -4.89 -3.97
C ARG A 443 -3.33 -3.93 -4.88
N GLN A 444 -3.86 -2.74 -5.13
CA GLN A 444 -3.17 -1.68 -5.86
C GLN A 444 -1.96 -1.15 -5.10
N SER A 445 -1.95 -1.28 -3.76
CA SER A 445 -0.86 -0.84 -2.88
C SER A 445 0.23 -1.91 -2.65
N LEU A 446 0.05 -3.14 -3.15
CA LEU A 446 1.02 -4.22 -2.94
C LEU A 446 2.46 -3.90 -3.41
N PRO A 447 2.69 -3.21 -4.56
CA PRO A 447 4.04 -2.76 -4.89
C PRO A 447 4.64 -1.83 -3.83
N GLY A 448 3.83 -0.99 -3.18
CA GLY A 448 4.27 -0.11 -2.10
C GLY A 448 4.75 -0.85 -0.84
N LEU A 449 4.11 -1.99 -0.51
CA LEU A 449 4.60 -2.87 0.56
C LEU A 449 6.01 -3.38 0.23
N ALA A 450 6.20 -3.85 -0.99
CA ALA A 450 7.49 -4.36 -1.45
C ALA A 450 8.56 -3.26 -1.45
N LEU A 451 8.20 -2.04 -1.85
CA LEU A 451 9.07 -0.87 -1.84
C LEU A 451 9.54 -0.53 -0.42
N GLY A 452 8.61 -0.44 0.54
CA GLY A 452 8.92 -0.14 1.94
C GLY A 452 9.82 -1.20 2.58
N ALA A 453 9.53 -2.48 2.33
CA ALA A 453 10.35 -3.60 2.79
C ALA A 453 11.77 -3.54 2.20
N ALA A 454 11.89 -3.28 0.89
CA ALA A 454 13.17 -3.16 0.21
C ALA A 454 13.98 -1.93 0.69
N ALA A 455 13.33 -0.78 0.87
CA ALA A 455 13.98 0.44 1.36
C ALA A 455 14.52 0.29 2.80
N GLY A 456 13.83 -0.51 3.63
CA GLY A 456 14.31 -0.84 4.97
C GLY A 456 15.41 -1.90 5.01
N TRP A 457 15.42 -2.81 4.04
CA TRP A 457 16.46 -3.85 3.94
C TRP A 457 17.77 -3.32 3.33
N GLN A 458 17.68 -2.57 2.23
CA GLN A 458 18.84 -2.07 1.48
C GLN A 458 19.54 -0.91 2.19
N SER A 459 20.86 -0.85 2.09
CA SER A 459 21.65 0.29 2.56
C SER A 459 21.60 1.50 1.60
N VAL A 460 21.19 1.26 0.35
CA VAL A 460 21.01 2.28 -0.70
C VAL A 460 19.53 2.43 -1.05
N ALA A 461 19.16 3.54 -1.67
CA ALA A 461 17.82 3.76 -2.16
C ALA A 461 17.41 2.66 -3.17
N VAL A 462 16.15 2.30 -3.17
CA VAL A 462 15.57 1.43 -4.19
C VAL A 462 15.56 2.18 -5.52
N ASP A 463 16.05 1.54 -6.59
CA ASP A 463 16.06 2.14 -7.93
C ASP A 463 14.61 2.21 -8.47
N THR A 464 14.09 3.41 -8.53
CA THR A 464 12.71 3.65 -8.96
C THR A 464 12.50 3.48 -10.45
N ASN A 465 13.56 3.56 -11.26
CA ASN A 465 13.46 3.38 -12.72
C ASN A 465 13.23 1.92 -13.11
N THR A 466 13.65 0.97 -12.28
CA THR A 466 13.50 -0.46 -12.56
C THR A 466 12.52 -1.14 -11.62
N PHE A 467 12.01 -0.43 -10.61
CA PHE A 467 11.25 -1.02 -9.50
C PHE A 467 10.05 -1.85 -9.97
N PHE A 468 9.21 -1.34 -10.86
CA PHE A 468 8.04 -2.08 -11.31
C PHE A 468 8.41 -3.32 -12.13
N ALA A 469 9.48 -3.24 -12.94
CA ALA A 469 10.01 -4.39 -13.66
C ALA A 469 10.58 -5.44 -12.70
N ASP A 470 11.35 -5.02 -11.69
CA ASP A 470 11.94 -5.89 -10.68
C ASP A 470 10.85 -6.54 -9.80
N TYR A 471 9.87 -5.76 -9.36
CA TYR A 471 8.70 -6.25 -8.63
C TYR A 471 7.91 -7.28 -9.45
N ALA A 472 7.54 -6.93 -10.68
CA ALA A 472 6.76 -7.81 -11.53
C ALA A 472 7.51 -9.10 -11.87
N ALA A 473 8.83 -9.05 -12.10
CA ALA A 473 9.66 -10.21 -12.31
C ALA A 473 9.65 -11.16 -11.10
N GLN A 474 9.47 -10.64 -9.88
CA GLN A 474 9.42 -11.46 -8.67
C GLN A 474 8.01 -11.97 -8.34
N MET A 475 6.96 -11.23 -8.74
CA MET A 475 5.58 -11.56 -8.35
C MET A 475 4.82 -12.37 -9.39
N TYR A 476 5.22 -12.28 -10.67
CA TYR A 476 4.45 -12.84 -11.77
C TYR A 476 5.30 -13.81 -12.60
N PRO A 477 4.66 -14.78 -13.29
CA PRO A 477 5.33 -15.61 -14.30
C PRO A 477 5.98 -14.76 -15.39
N ALA A 478 7.11 -15.21 -15.91
CA ALA A 478 7.86 -14.48 -16.95
C ALA A 478 7.02 -14.09 -18.17
N ALA A 479 6.02 -14.90 -18.51
CA ALA A 479 5.11 -14.66 -19.64
C ALA A 479 4.20 -13.44 -19.47
N VAL A 480 4.00 -12.91 -18.23
CA VAL A 480 3.12 -11.77 -17.96
C VAL A 480 3.83 -10.63 -17.24
N ALA A 481 5.01 -10.86 -16.69
CA ALA A 481 5.73 -9.89 -15.86
C ALA A 481 5.96 -8.54 -16.58
N ALA A 482 6.34 -8.57 -17.85
CA ALA A 482 6.58 -7.36 -18.63
C ALA A 482 5.29 -6.55 -18.86
N ASP A 483 4.16 -7.21 -19.13
CA ASP A 483 2.88 -6.54 -19.28
C ASP A 483 2.40 -5.93 -17.94
N VAL A 484 2.59 -6.63 -16.82
CA VAL A 484 2.24 -6.08 -15.51
C VAL A 484 3.12 -4.89 -15.15
N ALA A 485 4.43 -4.97 -15.40
CA ALA A 485 5.35 -3.86 -15.17
C ALA A 485 4.94 -2.62 -15.97
N GLY A 486 4.69 -2.78 -17.27
CA GLY A 486 4.24 -1.67 -18.13
C GLY A 486 2.92 -1.07 -17.67
N ALA A 487 1.96 -1.91 -17.23
CA ALA A 487 0.71 -1.41 -16.68
C ALA A 487 0.90 -0.59 -15.40
N LEU A 488 1.78 -1.03 -14.48
CA LEU A 488 2.06 -0.30 -13.24
C LEU A 488 2.74 1.06 -13.51
N GLU A 489 3.69 1.10 -14.46
CA GLU A 489 4.34 2.34 -14.89
C GLU A 489 3.35 3.32 -15.51
N GLU A 490 2.48 2.84 -16.42
CA GLU A 490 1.47 3.67 -17.05
C GLU A 490 0.41 4.16 -16.06
N LEU A 491 -0.10 3.30 -15.17
CA LEU A 491 -1.06 3.69 -14.13
C LEU A 491 -0.48 4.76 -13.19
N SER A 492 0.79 4.62 -12.79
CA SER A 492 1.48 5.64 -11.99
C SER A 492 1.59 6.99 -12.74
N THR A 493 1.91 6.94 -14.02
CA THR A 493 1.97 8.13 -14.88
C THR A 493 0.60 8.79 -15.06
N VAL A 494 -0.44 7.99 -15.26
CA VAL A 494 -1.82 8.47 -15.42
C VAL A 494 -2.35 9.13 -14.15
N GLU A 495 -2.03 8.57 -12.98
CA GLU A 495 -2.36 9.18 -11.67
C GLU A 495 -1.82 10.60 -11.58
N GLU A 496 -0.50 10.78 -11.79
CA GLU A 496 0.16 12.08 -11.77
C GLU A 496 -0.44 13.06 -12.80
N MET A 497 -0.72 12.58 -14.02
CA MET A 497 -1.32 13.41 -15.07
C MET A 497 -2.70 13.92 -14.68
N PHE A 498 -3.58 13.05 -14.16
CA PHE A 498 -4.93 13.46 -13.77
C PHE A 498 -4.92 14.38 -12.55
N GLU A 499 -4.09 14.12 -11.54
CA GLU A 499 -3.93 15.03 -10.41
C GLU A 499 -3.55 16.44 -10.89
N GLY A 500 -2.54 16.54 -11.76
CA GLY A 500 -2.11 17.80 -12.36
C GLY A 500 -3.19 18.50 -13.18
N ILE A 501 -4.02 17.76 -13.94
CA ILE A 501 -5.14 18.30 -14.72
C ILE A 501 -6.27 18.75 -13.78
N LEU A 502 -6.66 17.93 -12.82
CA LEU A 502 -7.80 18.16 -11.95
C LEU A 502 -7.50 19.20 -10.87
N GLN A 503 -6.23 19.34 -10.47
CA GLN A 503 -5.78 20.13 -9.30
C GLN A 503 -6.51 19.69 -8.02
N ASP A 504 -6.64 18.37 -7.87
CA ASP A 504 -7.37 17.69 -6.81
C ASP A 504 -6.89 16.23 -6.79
N SER A 505 -7.04 15.55 -5.68
CA SER A 505 -6.81 14.10 -5.66
C SER A 505 -7.72 13.39 -6.66
N THR A 506 -7.23 12.36 -7.29
CA THR A 506 -7.88 11.76 -8.47
C THR A 506 -9.21 11.12 -8.11
N LEU A 507 -9.33 10.46 -6.96
CA LEU A 507 -10.58 9.82 -6.54
C LEU A 507 -11.65 10.85 -6.13
N LEU A 508 -11.29 11.92 -5.42
CA LEU A 508 -12.24 13.00 -5.11
C LEU A 508 -12.65 13.72 -6.39
N GLY A 509 -11.69 13.99 -7.26
CA GLY A 509 -11.91 14.54 -8.58
C GLY A 509 -12.78 13.66 -9.48
N PHE A 510 -12.70 12.33 -9.33
CA PHE A 510 -13.50 11.38 -10.09
C PHE A 510 -15.02 11.60 -9.90
N TRP A 511 -15.47 11.87 -8.68
CA TRP A 511 -16.90 12.02 -8.35
C TRP A 511 -17.46 13.42 -8.61
N ARG A 512 -16.65 14.38 -9.01
CA ARG A 512 -17.12 15.74 -9.32
C ARG A 512 -17.74 15.83 -10.70
N ASP A 513 -18.76 16.68 -10.83
CA ASP A 513 -19.42 16.99 -12.09
C ASP A 513 -18.43 17.66 -13.07
N PRO A 514 -18.15 17.07 -14.23
CA PRO A 514 -17.25 17.67 -15.23
C PRO A 514 -17.82 18.94 -15.88
N LEU A 515 -19.14 19.17 -15.75
CA LEU A 515 -19.83 20.37 -16.25
C LEU A 515 -19.83 21.54 -15.25
N ASP A 516 -19.28 21.33 -14.04
CA ASP A 516 -19.11 22.44 -13.09
C ASP A 516 -18.21 23.52 -13.72
N PRO A 517 -18.66 24.82 -13.77
CA PRO A 517 -17.98 25.83 -14.59
C PRO A 517 -16.49 26.02 -14.31
N PRO A 518 -16.00 26.12 -13.06
CA PRO A 518 -14.56 26.17 -12.79
C PRO A 518 -13.82 24.93 -13.29
N ARG A 519 -14.44 23.75 -13.14
CA ARG A 519 -13.86 22.47 -13.57
C ARG A 519 -13.84 22.38 -15.10
N LEU A 520 -14.97 22.63 -15.76
CA LEU A 520 -15.06 22.60 -17.21
C LEU A 520 -14.02 23.53 -17.86
N ALA A 521 -13.89 24.77 -17.35
CA ALA A 521 -12.88 25.72 -17.83
C ALA A 521 -11.44 25.19 -17.69
N ARG A 522 -11.15 24.41 -16.65
CA ARG A 522 -9.86 23.76 -16.45
C ARG A 522 -9.66 22.61 -17.43
N LEU A 523 -10.67 21.75 -17.60
CA LEU A 523 -10.63 20.64 -18.57
C LEU A 523 -10.41 21.14 -20.01
N GLU A 524 -11.06 22.23 -20.38
CA GLU A 524 -10.88 22.86 -21.70
C GLU A 524 -9.45 23.33 -21.96
N LYS A 525 -8.78 23.88 -20.95
CA LYS A 525 -7.37 24.30 -21.04
C LYS A 525 -6.42 23.12 -21.15
N ASN A 526 -6.81 21.96 -20.64
CA ASN A 526 -5.98 20.74 -20.56
C ASN A 526 -6.42 19.66 -21.58
N ARG A 527 -7.06 20.03 -22.68
CA ARG A 527 -7.61 19.09 -23.68
C ARG A 527 -6.57 18.06 -24.18
N ASP A 528 -5.37 18.50 -24.54
CA ASP A 528 -4.32 17.60 -25.03
C ASP A 528 -3.71 16.74 -23.92
N PRO A 529 -3.39 17.26 -22.71
CA PRO A 529 -3.08 16.43 -21.54
C PRO A 529 -4.16 15.38 -21.23
N LEU A 530 -5.45 15.72 -21.26
CA LEU A 530 -6.56 14.78 -21.05
C LEU A 530 -6.55 13.62 -22.04
N ARG A 531 -6.33 13.92 -23.35
CA ARG A 531 -6.22 12.87 -24.37
C ARG A 531 -5.04 11.94 -24.11
N LYS A 532 -3.89 12.50 -23.73
CA LYS A 532 -2.69 11.71 -23.40
C LYS A 532 -2.92 10.83 -22.19
N ALA A 533 -3.52 11.36 -21.12
CA ALA A 533 -3.83 10.61 -19.92
C ALA A 533 -4.80 9.46 -20.23
N ARG A 534 -5.85 9.69 -21.03
CA ARG A 534 -6.77 8.63 -21.44
C ARG A 534 -6.09 7.57 -22.31
N LEU A 535 -5.26 7.97 -23.28
CA LEU A 535 -4.51 7.01 -24.10
C LEU A 535 -3.57 6.12 -23.26
N ALA A 536 -2.92 6.69 -22.25
CA ALA A 536 -2.08 5.91 -21.34
C ALA A 536 -2.92 4.96 -20.47
N ALA A 537 -4.12 5.36 -20.02
CA ALA A 537 -5.04 4.48 -19.31
C ALA A 537 -5.53 3.32 -20.20
N GLU A 538 -5.84 3.58 -21.46
CA GLU A 538 -6.21 2.56 -22.46
C GLU A 538 -5.02 1.59 -22.70
N SER A 539 -3.79 2.09 -22.79
CA SER A 539 -2.56 1.28 -22.94
C SER A 539 -2.32 0.39 -21.72
N ALA A 540 -2.46 0.95 -20.49
CA ALA A 540 -2.39 0.16 -19.26
C ALA A 540 -3.43 -0.96 -19.27
N LEU A 541 -4.66 -0.68 -19.70
CA LEU A 541 -5.71 -1.68 -19.82
C LEU A 541 -5.35 -2.78 -20.84
N GLU A 542 -4.76 -2.42 -21.97
CA GLU A 542 -4.29 -3.41 -22.96
C GLU A 542 -3.22 -4.35 -22.39
N HIS A 543 -2.25 -3.82 -21.67
CA HIS A 543 -1.25 -4.61 -20.96
C HIS A 543 -1.92 -5.59 -19.99
N LEU A 544 -2.81 -5.12 -19.14
CA LEU A 544 -3.53 -5.95 -18.16
C LEU A 544 -4.42 -7.00 -18.83
N MET A 545 -5.06 -6.68 -19.94
CA MET A 545 -5.88 -7.64 -20.68
C MET A 545 -5.04 -8.71 -21.38
N ARG A 546 -3.79 -8.40 -21.79
CA ARG A 546 -2.84 -9.42 -22.27
C ARG A 546 -2.38 -10.34 -21.13
N ALA A 547 -1.98 -9.74 -19.99
CA ALA A 547 -1.60 -10.48 -18.79
C ALA A 547 -2.72 -11.40 -18.31
N ARG A 548 -3.97 -10.91 -18.28
CA ARG A 548 -5.16 -11.67 -17.84
C ARG A 548 -5.46 -12.90 -18.70
N ARG A 549 -5.18 -12.86 -20.01
CA ARG A 549 -5.36 -14.04 -20.87
C ARG A 549 -4.42 -15.19 -20.51
N THR A 550 -3.24 -14.88 -19.98
CA THR A 550 -2.21 -15.86 -19.60
C THR A 550 -2.32 -16.29 -18.12
N ALA A 551 -2.75 -15.38 -17.24
CA ALA A 551 -2.96 -15.59 -15.81
C ALA A 551 -4.42 -15.24 -15.40
N PRO A 552 -5.42 -16.02 -15.84
CA PRO A 552 -6.84 -15.66 -15.66
C PRO A 552 -7.29 -15.66 -14.21
N GLU A 553 -6.64 -16.43 -13.35
CA GLU A 553 -7.03 -16.60 -11.95
C GLU A 553 -6.31 -15.62 -10.99
N ASP A 554 -5.43 -14.74 -11.48
CA ASP A 554 -4.76 -13.79 -10.60
C ASP A 554 -5.69 -12.63 -10.21
N PRO A 555 -6.11 -12.56 -8.94
CA PRO A 555 -7.08 -11.55 -8.51
C PRO A 555 -6.45 -10.15 -8.38
N THR A 556 -5.13 -10.01 -8.35
CA THR A 556 -4.47 -8.69 -8.35
C THR A 556 -4.70 -7.99 -9.69
N LEU A 557 -4.71 -8.74 -10.80
CA LEU A 557 -5.01 -8.18 -12.11
C LEU A 557 -6.40 -7.57 -12.18
N ASN A 558 -7.38 -8.09 -11.41
CA ASN A 558 -8.72 -7.51 -11.34
C ASN A 558 -8.71 -6.11 -10.73
N SER A 559 -8.00 -5.92 -9.62
CA SER A 559 -7.87 -4.62 -8.96
C SER A 559 -7.15 -3.60 -9.85
N LEU A 560 -6.10 -4.02 -10.59
CA LEU A 560 -5.39 -3.17 -11.54
C LEU A 560 -6.26 -2.81 -12.75
N ILE A 561 -7.04 -3.77 -13.29
CA ILE A 561 -8.00 -3.53 -14.39
C ILE A 561 -9.07 -2.52 -13.96
N VAL A 562 -9.53 -2.58 -12.71
CA VAL A 562 -10.47 -1.58 -12.19
C VAL A 562 -9.84 -0.19 -12.21
N ALA A 563 -8.58 -0.02 -11.73
CA ALA A 563 -7.89 1.27 -11.78
C ALA A 563 -7.76 1.81 -13.21
N ALA A 564 -7.29 0.99 -14.16
CA ALA A 564 -7.14 1.39 -15.55
C ALA A 564 -8.49 1.84 -16.18
N ARG A 565 -9.57 1.12 -15.90
CA ARG A 565 -10.91 1.47 -16.37
C ARG A 565 -11.48 2.72 -15.70
N LEU A 566 -11.15 2.96 -14.43
CA LEU A 566 -11.53 4.19 -13.73
C LEU A 566 -10.90 5.40 -14.40
N PHE A 567 -9.62 5.33 -14.75
CA PHE A 567 -8.93 6.40 -15.45
C PHE A 567 -9.43 6.61 -16.89
N ASP A 568 -9.67 5.53 -17.63
CA ASP A 568 -10.28 5.63 -18.98
C ASP A 568 -11.64 6.32 -18.91
N TYR A 569 -12.50 5.92 -17.95
CA TYR A 569 -13.80 6.55 -17.74
C TYR A 569 -13.67 8.02 -17.31
N LEU A 570 -12.75 8.36 -16.40
CA LEU A 570 -12.48 9.74 -15.97
C LEU A 570 -12.04 10.59 -17.17
N GLY A 571 -11.19 10.05 -18.04
CA GLY A 571 -10.78 10.66 -19.29
C GLY A 571 -11.96 10.84 -20.26
N MET A 572 -12.76 9.81 -20.45
CA MET A 572 -13.93 9.82 -21.32
C MET A 572 -14.93 10.89 -20.90
N LYS A 573 -15.39 10.89 -19.64
CA LYS A 573 -16.37 11.88 -19.17
C LYS A 573 -15.85 13.31 -19.24
N SER A 574 -14.55 13.51 -18.96
CA SER A 574 -13.92 14.83 -19.06
C SER A 574 -13.83 15.33 -20.49
N LEU A 575 -13.42 14.50 -21.44
CA LEU A 575 -13.35 14.83 -22.86
C LEU A 575 -14.74 15.04 -23.48
N TYR A 576 -15.75 14.26 -23.06
CA TYR A 576 -17.12 14.44 -23.50
C TYR A 576 -17.71 15.78 -23.02
N ALA A 577 -17.46 16.16 -21.78
CA ALA A 577 -17.88 17.45 -21.25
C ALA A 577 -17.25 18.63 -22.06
N VAL A 578 -15.96 18.54 -22.38
CA VAL A 578 -15.28 19.52 -23.24
C VAL A 578 -15.88 19.56 -24.63
N GLN A 579 -16.19 18.41 -25.24
CA GLN A 579 -16.81 18.34 -26.59
C GLN A 579 -18.23 18.90 -26.56
N TRP A 580 -19.01 18.66 -25.51
CA TRP A 580 -20.35 19.25 -25.35
C TRP A 580 -20.27 20.75 -25.18
N SER A 581 -19.30 21.29 -24.49
CA SER A 581 -19.07 22.72 -24.43
C SER A 581 -18.80 23.33 -25.80
N ASP A 582 -18.03 22.66 -26.64
CA ASP A 582 -17.81 23.08 -28.04
C ASP A 582 -19.12 23.07 -28.84
N TYR A 583 -19.96 22.04 -28.74
CA TYR A 583 -21.25 21.96 -29.40
C TYR A 583 -22.19 23.09 -28.97
N PHE A 584 -22.29 23.36 -27.66
CA PHE A 584 -23.13 24.43 -27.15
C PHE A 584 -22.66 25.81 -27.59
N ARG A 585 -21.35 26.07 -27.60
CA ARG A 585 -20.77 27.33 -28.12
C ARG A 585 -21.02 27.54 -29.59
N GLU A 586 -20.93 26.48 -30.39
CA GLU A 586 -21.24 26.56 -31.83
C GLU A 586 -22.74 26.82 -32.04
N LEU A 587 -23.62 26.15 -31.34
CA LEU A 587 -25.06 26.34 -31.42
C LEU A 587 -25.52 27.70 -30.88
N GLN A 588 -24.80 28.31 -29.94
CA GLN A 588 -25.06 29.69 -29.53
C GLN A 588 -24.76 30.71 -30.64
N LYS A 589 -23.74 30.46 -31.48
CA LYS A 589 -23.39 31.30 -32.61
C LYS A 589 -24.30 31.04 -33.78
N ASN A 590 -24.64 29.80 -34.04
CA ASN A 590 -25.42 29.36 -35.20
C ASN A 590 -26.42 28.26 -34.79
N PRO A 591 -27.63 28.63 -34.30
CA PRO A 591 -28.63 27.70 -33.83
C PRO A 591 -29.39 26.95 -34.93
N ASP A 592 -28.69 26.54 -36.02
CA ASP A 592 -29.27 25.82 -37.15
C ASP A 592 -29.90 24.48 -36.67
N ALA A 593 -31.10 24.17 -37.17
CA ALA A 593 -31.85 22.99 -36.79
C ALA A 593 -31.13 21.67 -37.14
N LYS A 594 -30.33 21.64 -38.22
CA LYS A 594 -29.56 20.43 -38.58
C LYS A 594 -28.37 20.24 -37.63
N LEU A 595 -27.70 21.34 -37.20
CA LEU A 595 -26.63 21.28 -36.25
C LEU A 595 -27.18 20.87 -34.87
N VAL A 596 -28.32 21.37 -34.41
CA VAL A 596 -28.99 20.90 -33.20
C VAL A 596 -29.28 19.40 -33.28
N THR A 597 -29.82 18.94 -34.42
CA THR A 597 -30.09 17.50 -34.61
C THR A 597 -28.80 16.71 -34.58
N LEU A 598 -27.74 17.17 -35.27
CA LEU A 598 -26.45 16.46 -35.30
C LEU A 598 -25.81 16.39 -33.90
N TYR A 599 -25.60 17.54 -33.26
CA TYR A 599 -24.81 17.60 -32.04
C TYR A 599 -25.58 17.08 -30.84
N ILE A 600 -26.82 17.53 -30.66
CA ILE A 600 -27.57 17.19 -29.44
C ILE A 600 -28.30 15.87 -29.58
N ASN A 601 -29.02 15.65 -30.73
CA ASN A 601 -29.83 14.43 -30.83
C ASN A 601 -29.01 13.19 -31.24
N HIS A 602 -28.11 13.31 -32.23
CA HIS A 602 -27.35 12.17 -32.74
C HIS A 602 -26.05 11.90 -31.92
N GLN A 603 -25.28 12.93 -31.58
CA GLN A 603 -24.00 12.70 -30.89
C GLN A 603 -24.16 12.54 -29.38
N MET A 604 -24.98 13.37 -28.74
CA MET A 604 -25.14 13.31 -27.27
C MET A 604 -26.22 12.32 -26.83
N ASN A 605 -27.40 12.33 -27.47
CA ASN A 605 -28.65 11.76 -26.96
C ASN A 605 -29.13 10.52 -27.74
N ALA A 606 -28.39 10.01 -28.72
CA ALA A 606 -28.77 8.78 -29.38
C ALA A 606 -28.91 7.62 -28.38
N GLN A 607 -30.04 6.90 -28.42
CA GLN A 607 -30.38 5.92 -27.39
C GLN A 607 -29.34 4.79 -27.25
N ASP A 608 -28.77 4.35 -28.35
CA ASP A 608 -27.92 3.16 -28.38
C ASP A 608 -26.44 3.45 -28.61
N HIS A 609 -26.07 4.66 -29.04
CA HIS A 609 -24.71 5.01 -29.47
C HIS A 609 -24.35 6.47 -29.18
N GLY A 610 -25.02 7.14 -28.26
CA GLY A 610 -24.75 8.52 -27.88
C GLY A 610 -23.79 8.60 -26.69
N MET A 611 -23.07 9.73 -26.57
CA MET A 611 -22.12 9.97 -25.50
C MET A 611 -22.71 9.79 -24.09
N LEU A 612 -24.01 10.10 -23.89
CA LEU A 612 -24.68 9.89 -22.61
C LEU A 612 -24.94 8.41 -22.32
N ALA A 613 -25.26 7.62 -23.35
CA ALA A 613 -25.42 6.17 -23.21
C ALA A 613 -24.06 5.52 -22.87
N ASP A 614 -22.99 5.90 -23.58
CA ASP A 614 -21.62 5.43 -23.30
C ASP A 614 -21.23 5.64 -21.83
N LEU A 615 -21.51 6.82 -21.26
CA LEU A 615 -21.18 7.13 -19.88
C LEU A 615 -22.02 6.30 -18.89
N ALA A 616 -23.33 6.13 -19.14
CA ALA A 616 -24.21 5.33 -18.29
C ALA A 616 -23.83 3.86 -18.30
N ASP A 617 -23.52 3.30 -19.48
CA ASP A 617 -23.11 1.90 -19.63
C ASP A 617 -21.75 1.64 -18.98
N ALA A 618 -20.78 2.56 -19.18
CA ALA A 618 -19.45 2.45 -18.56
C ALA A 618 -19.54 2.45 -17.03
N VAL A 619 -20.32 3.36 -16.45
CA VAL A 619 -20.54 3.41 -14.98
C VAL A 619 -21.15 2.12 -14.46
N SER A 620 -22.16 1.59 -15.14
CA SER A 620 -22.82 0.35 -14.76
C SER A 620 -21.85 -0.84 -14.78
N GLY A 621 -21.06 -0.96 -15.84
CA GLY A 621 -20.02 -1.98 -15.95
C GLY A 621 -18.92 -1.85 -14.90
N LEU A 622 -18.45 -0.62 -14.65
CA LEU A 622 -17.42 -0.33 -13.64
C LEU A 622 -17.90 -0.66 -12.23
N ARG A 623 -19.14 -0.29 -11.88
CA ARG A 623 -19.74 -0.61 -10.58
C ARG A 623 -19.68 -2.11 -10.28
N GLU A 624 -19.99 -2.96 -11.26
CA GLU A 624 -19.96 -4.41 -11.08
C GLU A 624 -18.52 -4.94 -10.97
N HIS A 625 -17.58 -4.46 -11.80
CA HIS A 625 -16.18 -4.85 -11.69
C HIS A 625 -15.57 -4.44 -10.35
N TYR A 626 -15.86 -3.22 -9.89
CA TYR A 626 -15.43 -2.73 -8.59
C TYR A 626 -16.00 -3.60 -7.45
N ARG A 627 -17.30 -3.95 -7.50
CA ARG A 627 -17.94 -4.84 -6.54
C ARG A 627 -17.23 -6.20 -6.47
N GLN A 628 -16.89 -6.78 -7.61
CA GLN A 628 -16.18 -8.06 -7.69
C GLN A 628 -14.79 -7.96 -7.08
N ALA A 629 -14.00 -6.98 -7.49
CA ALA A 629 -12.64 -6.76 -6.96
C ALA A 629 -12.64 -6.51 -5.44
N TRP A 630 -13.60 -5.71 -4.93
CA TRP A 630 -13.78 -5.52 -3.50
C TRP A 630 -13.99 -6.86 -2.77
N LEU A 631 -14.90 -7.69 -3.25
CA LEU A 631 -15.23 -8.96 -2.60
C LEU A 631 -14.14 -10.03 -2.73
N GLU A 632 -13.19 -9.88 -3.63
CA GLU A 632 -12.02 -10.74 -3.72
C GLU A 632 -11.01 -10.49 -2.58
N GLU A 633 -10.89 -9.25 -2.10
CA GLU A 633 -9.94 -8.88 -1.05
C GLU A 633 -10.60 -8.59 0.32
N SER A 634 -11.86 -8.17 0.31
CA SER A 634 -12.55 -7.65 1.50
C SER A 634 -13.86 -8.38 1.79
N THR A 635 -14.35 -8.21 3.01
CA THR A 635 -15.69 -8.63 3.41
C THR A 635 -16.76 -7.70 2.79
N PRO A 636 -18.07 -8.03 2.86
CA PRO A 636 -19.12 -7.12 2.40
C PRO A 636 -19.28 -5.84 3.23
N TYR A 637 -18.53 -5.68 4.30
CA TYR A 637 -18.62 -4.49 5.15
C TYR A 637 -18.35 -3.21 4.35
N ARG A 638 -19.19 -2.20 4.54
CA ARG A 638 -19.18 -0.89 3.83
C ARG A 638 -19.29 -0.94 2.30
N LEU A 639 -19.36 -2.11 1.67
CA LEU A 639 -19.52 -2.21 0.21
C LEU A 639 -20.76 -1.46 -0.29
N GLY A 640 -21.89 -1.55 0.43
CA GLY A 640 -23.11 -0.82 0.06
C GLY A 640 -22.89 0.70 0.02
N THR A 641 -22.16 1.26 1.00
CA THR A 641 -21.82 2.67 1.04
C THR A 641 -20.89 3.07 -0.11
N ALA A 642 -19.88 2.25 -0.40
CA ALA A 642 -19.00 2.46 -1.54
C ALA A 642 -19.78 2.45 -2.87
N LEU A 643 -20.68 1.48 -3.06
CA LEU A 643 -21.49 1.37 -4.28
C LEU A 643 -22.54 2.48 -4.43
N ALA A 644 -22.98 3.12 -3.34
CA ALA A 644 -23.91 4.24 -3.41
C ALA A 644 -23.36 5.45 -4.22
N ARG A 645 -22.04 5.64 -4.24
CA ARG A 645 -21.39 6.68 -5.09
C ARG A 645 -21.54 6.34 -6.57
N TRP A 646 -21.41 5.08 -6.95
CA TRP A 646 -21.64 4.59 -8.32
C TRP A 646 -23.11 4.75 -8.75
N ASP A 647 -24.03 4.49 -7.83
CA ASP A 647 -25.46 4.70 -8.07
C ASP A 647 -25.75 6.21 -8.27
N ALA A 648 -25.10 7.09 -7.50
CA ALA A 648 -25.21 8.54 -7.66
C ALA A 648 -24.64 9.02 -9.02
N GLU A 649 -23.50 8.51 -9.44
CA GLU A 649 -22.92 8.82 -10.77
C GLU A 649 -23.87 8.37 -11.91
N THR A 650 -24.47 7.17 -11.79
CA THR A 650 -25.48 6.72 -12.74
C THR A 650 -26.68 7.68 -12.79
N GLN A 651 -27.19 8.11 -11.63
CA GLN A 651 -28.31 9.05 -11.55
C GLN A 651 -27.95 10.43 -12.09
N HIS A 652 -26.69 10.87 -11.95
CA HIS A 652 -26.18 12.10 -12.56
C HIS A 652 -26.36 12.07 -14.08
N TRP A 653 -25.90 11.02 -14.77
CA TRP A 653 -26.03 10.91 -16.23
C TRP A 653 -27.47 10.73 -16.69
N LEU A 654 -28.28 10.00 -15.95
CA LEU A 654 -29.74 9.90 -16.25
C LEU A 654 -30.44 11.25 -16.09
N SER A 655 -30.01 12.08 -15.14
CA SER A 655 -30.55 13.44 -14.95
C SER A 655 -30.12 14.36 -16.08
N THR A 656 -28.84 14.32 -16.46
CA THR A 656 -28.31 15.03 -17.62
C THR A 656 -29.08 14.66 -18.90
N TRP A 657 -29.33 13.35 -19.09
CA TRP A 657 -30.14 12.87 -20.21
C TRP A 657 -31.57 13.42 -20.21
N ARG A 658 -32.23 13.47 -19.05
CA ARG A 658 -33.55 14.13 -18.92
C ARG A 658 -33.49 15.60 -19.30
N ASN A 659 -32.47 16.33 -18.88
CA ASN A 659 -32.29 17.74 -19.20
C ASN A 659 -32.08 17.97 -20.69
N VAL A 660 -31.29 17.12 -21.37
CA VAL A 660 -31.14 17.14 -22.85
C VAL A 660 -32.49 16.92 -23.55
N ASN A 661 -33.25 15.93 -23.14
CA ASN A 661 -34.58 15.65 -23.70
C ASN A 661 -35.58 16.80 -23.47
N GLN A 662 -35.53 17.42 -22.28
CA GLN A 662 -36.33 18.57 -21.97
C GLN A 662 -35.94 19.76 -22.88
N LEU A 663 -34.66 20.04 -23.04
CA LEU A 663 -34.15 21.10 -23.94
C LEU A 663 -34.67 20.89 -25.36
N LEU A 664 -34.56 19.67 -25.92
CA LEU A 664 -35.04 19.34 -27.26
C LEU A 664 -36.55 19.53 -27.42
N ARG A 665 -37.35 19.27 -26.38
CA ARG A 665 -38.82 19.39 -26.41
C ARG A 665 -39.33 20.82 -26.23
N THR A 666 -38.67 21.61 -25.40
CA THR A 666 -39.19 22.94 -24.95
C THR A 666 -38.61 24.10 -25.70
N ARG A 667 -37.42 23.94 -26.33
CA ARG A 667 -36.76 25.01 -27.06
C ARG A 667 -37.55 25.43 -28.28
N ARG A 668 -37.78 26.76 -28.41
CA ARG A 668 -38.34 27.36 -29.63
C ARG A 668 -37.21 27.70 -30.61
N LYS A 669 -37.51 27.64 -31.91
CA LYS A 669 -36.54 27.90 -32.99
C LYS A 669 -36.04 29.32 -33.04
N ASP A 670 -36.81 30.26 -32.57
CA ASP A 670 -36.57 31.70 -32.54
C ASP A 670 -35.85 32.19 -31.28
N GLU A 671 -35.66 31.30 -30.30
CA GLU A 671 -34.93 31.62 -29.07
C GLU A 671 -33.42 31.34 -29.21
N PRO A 672 -32.53 32.14 -28.57
CA PRO A 672 -31.10 31.86 -28.50
C PRO A 672 -30.86 30.45 -27.92
N PHE A 673 -29.81 29.79 -28.40
CA PHE A 673 -29.42 28.49 -27.82
C PHE A 673 -28.88 28.73 -26.42
N PRO A 674 -29.32 27.94 -25.38
CA PRO A 674 -28.93 28.17 -23.99
C PRO A 674 -27.46 27.86 -23.74
N SER A 675 -26.96 28.22 -22.56
CA SER A 675 -25.64 27.75 -22.09
C SER A 675 -25.66 26.26 -21.73
N ILE A 676 -24.50 25.65 -21.68
CA ILE A 676 -24.34 24.25 -21.28
C ILE A 676 -24.84 23.95 -19.87
N ASP A 677 -24.98 24.98 -19.03
CA ASP A 677 -25.46 24.86 -17.64
C ASP A 677 -26.85 24.21 -17.54
N VAL A 678 -27.66 24.27 -18.59
CA VAL A 678 -28.97 23.60 -18.63
C VAL A 678 -28.88 22.07 -18.55
N LEU A 679 -27.70 21.50 -18.78
CA LEU A 679 -27.46 20.06 -18.68
C LEU A 679 -27.23 19.61 -17.23
N ARG A 680 -26.80 20.54 -16.38
CA ARG A 680 -26.47 20.20 -15.00
C ARG A 680 -27.73 19.78 -14.25
N PRO A 681 -27.65 18.70 -13.43
CA PRO A 681 -28.72 18.39 -12.51
C PRO A 681 -29.07 19.61 -11.64
N GLY A 682 -30.34 19.86 -11.42
CA GLY A 682 -30.74 20.91 -10.46
C GLY A 682 -30.17 20.58 -9.06
N PRO A 683 -29.99 21.61 -8.18
CA PRO A 683 -29.50 21.44 -6.84
C PRO A 683 -30.33 20.49 -6.01
#